data_6389ed6e00ad86306023e36c3c08d46a
#
_entry.id   6389ed6e00ad86306023e36c3c08d46a
#
_cell.length_a   1.000
_cell.length_b   1.000
_cell.length_c   1.000
_cell.angle_alpha   90.00
_cell.angle_beta   90.00
_cell.angle_gamma   90.00
#
_symmetry.space_group_name_H-M   'P 1'
#
loop_
_entity.id
_entity.type
_entity.pdbx_description
1 polymer ?
#
loop_
_entity_poly.entity_id
_entity_poly.type
_entity_poly.pdbx_seq_one_letter_code
_entity_poly.pdbx_strand_id
1 'polypeptide(L)'
;MNFLKAMFGNYSKREVKRVQPICDKVLALEDKYAAMSESELKNQTTILKERLANGETTDDILPEAFATCREAGWRVLGMKHFPVQIIGGIVLHQGRIAEMKTGEGKTLVATLPAYLNALTGEGVHIRTIPPIISRRDSEWMGKLYRYLGLSVGLICHDLDNDGRKKAYAADITYGTNNELGFDYLRDNMVVYKENKVQRPHAFAIVDEVDSILIDEARTPLIISGKGDKSTDLYAKADAFAKTLKVQRFAELDAKEDMEEYYKEHDIDYVVDEKQKTATLTQSGVKKAEEFFGIENLTDPDNLTIQHHVNQAIKANGVMKLDVDYVVKDGEVIIVDEFTGRLMYGRRFNEGLHQAIEAKEGVKVQSESKTLATITFQNYFRLYKKLSGMTGTAQTESEEFQEIYKLDVVEIPTNKPVLRKDLPDSVYKTENGKFHAVIDAIVEAHEKGQPVLVGTISIEKSELLSKMLKKRGIKHNVLNAKQHEKEAEIVAQAGKLGAVTIATNMAGRGTDIILGGNAEYMAKAAMRKQGFTEELIEEATGYAETDDEEIINARNTFRELNDKYKEEIKGEAEKVREAGGLYIMGTERHESRRIDNQLRGRAGRQGDPGVSRFFLSTEDDLMRLFGGDRMKMMMERMNVAEDMPIENKMLTSIIEGSQEKVELRNFGIRKDVLQYDDVMNKQREIIYGQRDQVLNGEDLHETILKMVEDTIATSIKQYLPEGPAEHWNFQSLKDYYAGWLIRDDSKYDFSLEDLEDMEPEEIQKMLVDDALEIYKENEELLPEETIREMERVYLLKNVDTHWMDHIDNMDQLKNGIRLRSYGQHDPVVEYRVEGFDMFDEMIESIREDTVKMMLIMPKRIYEIQKRQDAIAAAKRAAQRAAAAAQSAADDEGTVEQSDAVKQALHREQVARPVETSADGTDTANKTIRKGKKIGRNDPCPCGSGKKYKKCCGRDL
;
A
#
# COMPACT_ATOMS: atom_id res chain seq x y z
N MET A 1 -39.26 -5.13 -6.54
CA MET A 1 -38.41 -5.06 -5.34
C MET A 1 -39.03 -4.33 -4.14
N ASN A 2 -39.80 -3.24 -4.31
CA ASN A 2 -40.38 -2.47 -3.17
C ASN A 2 -41.45 -3.19 -2.32
N PHE A 3 -42.20 -4.18 -2.85
CA PHE A 3 -43.24 -4.88 -2.10
C PHE A 3 -42.66 -5.90 -1.10
N LEU A 4 -41.61 -6.60 -1.45
CA LEU A 4 -40.87 -7.50 -0.54
C LEU A 4 -40.16 -6.75 0.57
N LYS A 5 -39.54 -5.59 0.27
CA LYS A 5 -38.95 -4.70 1.29
C LYS A 5 -40.00 -4.15 2.28
N ALA A 6 -41.20 -3.87 1.81
CA ALA A 6 -42.29 -3.44 2.69
C ALA A 6 -42.81 -4.56 3.58
N MET A 7 -42.79 -5.83 3.12
CA MET A 7 -43.31 -6.99 3.84
C MET A 7 -42.33 -7.59 4.85
N PHE A 8 -41.02 -7.55 4.58
CA PHE A 8 -39.94 -8.12 5.42
C PHE A 8 -39.16 -7.10 6.27
N GLY A 9 -39.44 -5.82 6.13
CA GLY A 9 -38.73 -4.74 6.83
C GLY A 9 -37.32 -4.55 6.32
N ASN A 10 -36.67 -3.43 6.71
CA ASN A 10 -35.25 -3.17 6.42
C ASN A 10 -34.40 -4.13 7.29
N TYR A 11 -33.45 -4.84 6.65
CA TYR A 11 -32.48 -5.74 7.29
C TYR A 11 -31.83 -5.10 8.51
N SER A 12 -31.24 -3.91 8.35
CA SER A 12 -30.58 -3.19 9.43
C SER A 12 -31.51 -2.91 10.63
N LYS A 13 -32.77 -2.58 10.39
CA LYS A 13 -33.74 -2.36 11.49
C LYS A 13 -34.00 -3.63 12.31
N ARG A 14 -34.00 -4.81 11.67
CA ARG A 14 -34.15 -6.09 12.37
C ARG A 14 -32.91 -6.40 13.21
N GLU A 15 -31.73 -6.18 12.65
CA GLU A 15 -30.45 -6.42 13.33
C GLU A 15 -30.27 -5.46 14.51
N VAL A 16 -30.58 -4.17 14.34
CA VAL A 16 -30.60 -3.21 15.45
C VAL A 16 -31.53 -3.68 16.59
N LYS A 17 -32.75 -4.16 16.26
CA LYS A 17 -33.66 -4.73 17.27
C LYS A 17 -33.10 -5.98 17.95
N ARG A 18 -32.35 -6.80 17.23
CA ARG A 18 -31.69 -8.01 17.78
C ARG A 18 -30.60 -7.66 18.77
N VAL A 19 -29.87 -6.58 18.51
CA VAL A 19 -28.75 -6.09 19.33
C VAL A 19 -29.25 -5.25 20.51
N GLN A 20 -30.43 -4.62 20.40
CA GLN A 20 -31.00 -3.73 21.42
C GLN A 20 -31.02 -4.34 22.85
N PRO A 21 -31.40 -5.62 23.09
CA PRO A 21 -31.39 -6.18 24.44
C PRO A 21 -30.00 -6.25 25.07
N ILE A 22 -28.93 -6.38 24.26
CA ILE A 22 -27.53 -6.36 24.75
C ILE A 22 -27.17 -4.92 25.16
N CYS A 23 -27.55 -3.94 24.34
CA CYS A 23 -27.37 -2.53 24.66
C CYS A 23 -28.09 -2.15 25.95
N ASP A 24 -29.32 -2.62 26.14
CA ASP A 24 -30.10 -2.36 27.34
C ASP A 24 -29.45 -2.96 28.61
N LYS A 25 -28.80 -4.13 28.50
CA LYS A 25 -27.99 -4.71 29.58
C LYS A 25 -26.78 -3.83 29.94
N VAL A 26 -26.09 -3.28 28.94
CA VAL A 26 -24.96 -2.35 29.17
C VAL A 26 -25.45 -1.09 29.91
N LEU A 27 -26.57 -0.51 29.45
CA LEU A 27 -27.15 0.68 30.07
C LEU A 27 -27.65 0.43 31.49
N ALA A 28 -28.20 -0.75 31.77
CA ALA A 28 -28.64 -1.14 33.11
C ALA A 28 -27.52 -1.23 34.15
N LEU A 29 -26.27 -1.38 33.69
CA LEU A 29 -25.07 -1.39 34.56
C LEU A 29 -24.54 0.02 34.87
N GLU A 30 -25.12 1.09 34.31
CA GLU A 30 -24.59 2.46 34.42
C GLU A 30 -24.39 2.89 35.88
N ASP A 31 -25.42 2.80 36.70
CA ASP A 31 -25.38 3.24 38.09
C ASP A 31 -24.36 2.42 38.94
N LYS A 32 -24.23 1.13 38.64
CA LYS A 32 -23.27 0.25 39.31
C LYS A 32 -21.83 0.71 39.03
N TYR A 33 -21.50 0.98 37.78
CA TYR A 33 -20.16 1.36 37.36
C TYR A 33 -19.83 2.82 37.73
N ALA A 34 -20.81 3.72 37.70
CA ALA A 34 -20.66 5.10 38.17
C ALA A 34 -20.34 5.20 39.66
N ALA A 35 -20.86 4.26 40.49
CA ALA A 35 -20.62 4.20 41.94
C ALA A 35 -19.24 3.60 42.27
N MET A 36 -18.55 2.95 41.35
CA MET A 36 -17.23 2.35 41.62
C MET A 36 -16.16 3.41 41.84
N SER A 37 -15.25 3.14 42.79
CA SER A 37 -14.02 3.90 42.94
C SER A 37 -13.10 3.75 41.72
N GLU A 38 -12.10 4.59 41.61
CA GLU A 38 -11.14 4.52 40.51
C GLU A 38 -10.39 3.18 40.47
N SER A 39 -9.97 2.69 41.65
CA SER A 39 -9.27 1.41 41.76
C SER A 39 -10.16 0.21 41.43
N GLU A 40 -11.44 0.23 41.82
CA GLU A 40 -12.40 -0.81 41.48
C GLU A 40 -12.70 -0.85 39.98
N LEU A 41 -12.81 0.31 39.33
CA LEU A 41 -13.04 0.40 37.88
C LEU A 41 -11.81 -0.12 37.11
N LYS A 42 -10.60 0.27 37.50
CA LYS A 42 -9.37 -0.23 36.86
C LYS A 42 -9.21 -1.76 37.05
N ASN A 43 -9.59 -2.27 38.24
CA ASN A 43 -9.51 -3.71 38.53
C ASN A 43 -10.51 -4.56 37.70
N GLN A 44 -11.53 -3.97 37.12
CA GLN A 44 -12.48 -4.70 36.24
C GLN A 44 -11.73 -5.37 35.07
N THR A 45 -10.70 -4.75 34.54
CA THR A 45 -9.86 -5.34 33.48
C THR A 45 -9.25 -6.68 33.91
N THR A 46 -8.73 -6.75 35.12
CA THR A 46 -8.15 -7.98 35.69
C THR A 46 -9.23 -9.05 35.89
N ILE A 47 -10.36 -8.67 36.47
CA ILE A 47 -11.49 -9.58 36.70
C ILE A 47 -12.02 -10.16 35.37
N LEU A 48 -12.17 -9.33 34.34
CA LEU A 48 -12.64 -9.78 33.05
C LEU A 48 -11.63 -10.68 32.34
N LYS A 49 -10.31 -10.40 32.45
CA LYS A 49 -9.26 -11.30 31.93
C LYS A 49 -9.27 -12.66 32.64
N GLU A 50 -9.47 -12.68 33.97
CA GLU A 50 -9.58 -13.92 34.74
C GLU A 50 -10.81 -14.75 34.33
N ARG A 51 -11.96 -14.11 34.05
CA ARG A 51 -13.17 -14.80 33.58
C ARG A 51 -12.96 -15.43 32.21
N LEU A 52 -12.28 -14.74 31.28
CA LEU A 52 -11.88 -15.31 30.00
C LEU A 52 -10.93 -16.51 30.16
N ALA A 53 -9.95 -16.41 31.09
CA ALA A 53 -9.04 -17.52 31.38
C ALA A 53 -9.76 -18.73 31.98
N ASN A 54 -10.88 -18.51 32.66
CA ASN A 54 -11.76 -19.55 33.22
C ASN A 54 -12.75 -20.15 32.22
N GLY A 55 -12.71 -19.73 30.95
CA GLY A 55 -13.47 -20.31 29.86
C GLY A 55 -14.76 -19.57 29.46
N GLU A 56 -15.05 -18.41 30.04
CA GLU A 56 -16.11 -17.54 29.53
C GLU A 56 -15.70 -16.94 28.17
N THR A 57 -16.69 -16.65 27.32
CA THR A 57 -16.46 -16.06 26.00
C THR A 57 -16.45 -14.52 26.08
N THR A 58 -15.95 -13.88 25.03
CA THR A 58 -16.03 -12.41 24.90
C THR A 58 -17.49 -11.93 24.84
N ASP A 59 -18.43 -12.73 24.34
CA ASP A 59 -19.86 -12.40 24.32
C ASP A 59 -20.48 -12.44 25.73
N ASP A 60 -20.03 -13.34 26.59
CA ASP A 60 -20.54 -13.45 27.98
C ASP A 60 -20.17 -12.23 28.80
N ILE A 61 -18.94 -11.72 28.64
CA ILE A 61 -18.42 -10.56 29.39
C ILE A 61 -18.70 -9.21 28.72
N LEU A 62 -19.26 -9.20 27.51
CA LEU A 62 -19.49 -7.98 26.70
C LEU A 62 -20.23 -6.87 27.48
N PRO A 63 -21.36 -7.15 28.20
CA PRO A 63 -22.09 -6.06 28.86
C PRO A 63 -21.25 -5.35 29.93
N GLU A 64 -20.49 -6.09 30.74
CA GLU A 64 -19.63 -5.52 31.78
C GLU A 64 -18.39 -4.82 31.18
N ALA A 65 -17.78 -5.39 30.14
CA ALA A 65 -16.65 -4.78 29.46
C ALA A 65 -17.05 -3.44 28.81
N PHE A 66 -18.20 -3.38 28.14
CA PHE A 66 -18.70 -2.13 27.55
C PHE A 66 -19.09 -1.12 28.62
N ALA A 67 -19.70 -1.53 29.73
CA ALA A 67 -19.99 -0.65 30.85
C ALA A 67 -18.71 -0.08 31.48
N THR A 68 -17.68 -0.90 31.65
CA THR A 68 -16.34 -0.48 32.13
C THR A 68 -15.74 0.58 31.21
N CYS A 69 -15.68 0.29 29.90
CA CYS A 69 -15.12 1.20 28.90
C CYS A 69 -15.92 2.52 28.82
N ARG A 70 -17.26 2.45 28.90
CA ARG A 70 -18.15 3.61 28.85
C ARG A 70 -17.93 4.54 30.04
N GLU A 71 -17.84 4.00 31.26
CA GLU A 71 -17.58 4.79 32.47
C GLU A 71 -16.17 5.37 32.48
N ALA A 72 -15.16 4.60 32.04
CA ALA A 72 -13.79 5.09 31.88
C ALA A 72 -13.74 6.23 30.83
N GLY A 73 -14.45 6.11 29.71
CA GLY A 73 -14.58 7.18 28.71
C GLY A 73 -15.16 8.47 29.29
N TRP A 74 -16.15 8.35 30.17
CA TRP A 74 -16.70 9.52 30.86
C TRP A 74 -15.68 10.16 31.82
N ARG A 75 -14.99 9.35 32.63
CA ARG A 75 -14.03 9.88 33.63
C ARG A 75 -12.77 10.47 33.01
N VAL A 76 -12.24 9.83 31.95
CA VAL A 76 -10.94 10.19 31.37
C VAL A 76 -11.07 11.20 30.21
N LEU A 77 -12.07 11.01 29.36
CA LEU A 77 -12.24 11.82 28.14
C LEU A 77 -13.37 12.86 28.28
N GLY A 78 -14.21 12.77 29.34
CA GLY A 78 -15.43 13.59 29.45
C GLY A 78 -16.51 13.23 28.42
N MET A 79 -16.37 12.05 27.77
CA MET A 79 -17.28 11.60 26.71
C MET A 79 -17.94 10.28 27.12
N LYS A 80 -19.27 10.30 27.17
CA LYS A 80 -20.08 9.13 27.47
C LYS A 80 -20.72 8.58 26.21
N HIS A 81 -20.55 7.30 25.93
CA HIS A 81 -21.13 6.67 24.73
C HIS A 81 -22.65 6.73 24.73
N PHE A 82 -23.23 7.16 23.63
CA PHE A 82 -24.66 7.16 23.42
C PHE A 82 -25.19 5.72 23.14
N PRO A 83 -26.49 5.44 23.37
CA PRO A 83 -27.05 4.11 23.07
C PRO A 83 -26.77 3.64 21.63
N VAL A 84 -26.87 4.54 20.65
CA VAL A 84 -26.56 4.22 19.23
C VAL A 84 -25.09 3.86 19.02
N GLN A 85 -24.19 4.45 19.80
CA GLN A 85 -22.77 4.14 19.76
C GLN A 85 -22.46 2.78 20.39
N ILE A 86 -23.17 2.41 21.45
CA ILE A 86 -23.09 1.06 22.05
C ILE A 86 -23.54 0.02 21.03
N ILE A 87 -24.67 0.25 20.32
CA ILE A 87 -25.14 -0.63 19.25
C ILE A 87 -24.08 -0.79 18.15
N GLY A 88 -23.49 0.34 17.70
CA GLY A 88 -22.36 0.33 16.75
C GLY A 88 -21.20 -0.52 17.24
N GLY A 89 -20.79 -0.37 18.50
CA GLY A 89 -19.73 -1.16 19.12
C GLY A 89 -20.03 -2.67 19.16
N ILE A 90 -21.28 -3.06 19.42
CA ILE A 90 -21.69 -4.48 19.42
C ILE A 90 -21.61 -5.04 17.98
N VAL A 91 -22.09 -4.28 16.98
CA VAL A 91 -22.00 -4.68 15.56
C VAL A 91 -20.56 -4.89 15.13
N LEU A 92 -19.64 -3.98 15.52
CA LEU A 92 -18.21 -4.13 15.26
C LEU A 92 -17.61 -5.36 15.96
N HIS A 93 -18.00 -5.63 17.21
CA HIS A 93 -17.55 -6.82 17.93
C HIS A 93 -17.98 -8.12 17.22
N GLN A 94 -19.15 -8.12 16.60
CA GLN A 94 -19.67 -9.26 15.83
C GLN A 94 -18.94 -9.50 14.49
N GLY A 95 -17.90 -8.73 14.16
CA GLY A 95 -17.18 -8.86 12.89
C GLY A 95 -18.00 -8.37 11.69
N ARG A 96 -18.68 -7.25 11.81
CA ARG A 96 -19.60 -6.68 10.83
C ARG A 96 -19.25 -5.20 10.55
N ILE A 97 -19.86 -4.61 9.54
CA ILE A 97 -19.70 -3.19 9.24
C ILE A 97 -20.83 -2.39 9.90
N ALA A 98 -20.44 -1.43 10.76
CA ALA A 98 -21.35 -0.45 11.32
C ALA A 98 -21.39 0.78 10.41
N GLU A 99 -22.48 0.96 9.65
CA GLU A 99 -22.68 2.21 8.93
C GLU A 99 -23.24 3.27 9.89
N MET A 100 -22.37 4.20 10.30
CA MET A 100 -22.71 5.32 11.15
C MET A 100 -22.43 6.62 10.40
N LYS A 101 -23.43 7.50 10.32
CA LYS A 101 -23.30 8.77 9.59
C LYS A 101 -22.12 9.59 10.11
N THR A 102 -21.56 10.42 9.26
CA THR A 102 -20.43 11.28 9.61
C THR A 102 -20.80 12.20 10.78
N GLY A 103 -19.90 12.34 11.77
CA GLY A 103 -20.16 13.13 12.98
C GLY A 103 -20.85 12.37 14.12
N GLU A 104 -21.13 11.06 13.99
CA GLU A 104 -21.70 10.21 15.06
C GLU A 104 -20.66 9.66 16.05
N GLY A 105 -19.39 10.08 15.94
CA GLY A 105 -18.35 9.71 16.89
C GLY A 105 -17.79 8.30 16.73
N LYS A 106 -17.57 7.84 15.50
CA LYS A 106 -17.02 6.52 15.17
C LYS A 106 -15.75 6.18 15.95
N THR A 107 -14.83 7.14 16.10
CA THR A 107 -13.58 6.97 16.86
C THR A 107 -13.85 6.53 18.31
N LEU A 108 -14.85 7.09 18.96
CA LEU A 108 -15.25 6.71 20.31
C LEU A 108 -15.94 5.33 20.34
N VAL A 109 -16.76 5.03 19.31
CA VAL A 109 -17.42 3.71 19.16
C VAL A 109 -16.41 2.57 19.11
N ALA A 110 -15.33 2.76 18.36
CA ALA A 110 -14.27 1.76 18.21
C ALA A 110 -13.62 1.36 19.55
N THR A 111 -13.68 2.22 20.56
CA THR A 111 -13.08 1.93 21.87
C THR A 111 -13.75 0.75 22.58
N LEU A 112 -15.04 0.55 22.40
CA LEU A 112 -15.81 -0.52 23.03
C LEU A 112 -15.35 -1.92 22.58
N PRO A 113 -15.41 -2.27 21.26
CA PRO A 113 -14.94 -3.56 20.79
C PRO A 113 -13.43 -3.71 20.88
N ALA A 114 -12.65 -2.63 20.79
CA ALA A 114 -11.21 -2.69 20.94
C ALA A 114 -10.82 -3.10 22.38
N TYR A 115 -11.41 -2.47 23.38
CA TYR A 115 -11.20 -2.86 24.78
C TYR A 115 -11.57 -4.32 25.03
N LEU A 116 -12.79 -4.72 24.64
CA LEU A 116 -13.28 -6.10 24.86
C LEU A 116 -12.37 -7.15 24.22
N ASN A 117 -11.98 -6.97 22.96
CA ASN A 117 -11.17 -7.96 22.27
C ASN A 117 -9.70 -7.92 22.69
N ALA A 118 -9.18 -6.79 23.16
CA ALA A 118 -7.84 -6.69 23.71
C ALA A 118 -7.66 -7.50 25.01
N LEU A 119 -8.76 -7.78 25.74
CA LEU A 119 -8.72 -8.62 26.95
C LEU A 119 -8.27 -10.06 26.66
N THR A 120 -8.40 -10.55 25.43
CA THR A 120 -7.93 -11.89 25.04
C THR A 120 -6.41 -12.01 25.01
N GLY A 121 -5.67 -10.88 24.93
CA GLY A 121 -4.21 -10.85 24.78
C GLY A 121 -3.70 -11.15 23.36
N GLU A 122 -4.57 -11.48 22.41
CA GLU A 122 -4.17 -11.76 21.02
C GLU A 122 -3.82 -10.49 20.23
N GLY A 123 -4.22 -9.30 20.70
CA GLY A 123 -3.98 -8.00 20.06
C GLY A 123 -5.10 -7.55 19.14
N VAL A 124 -5.31 -6.23 19.12
CA VAL A 124 -6.30 -5.57 18.26
C VAL A 124 -5.63 -4.52 17.40
N HIS A 125 -5.88 -4.55 16.11
CA HIS A 125 -5.41 -3.53 15.17
C HIS A 125 -6.52 -2.55 14.82
N ILE A 126 -6.30 -1.26 15.03
CA ILE A 126 -7.21 -0.19 14.62
C ILE A 126 -6.56 0.57 13.45
N ARG A 127 -7.25 0.60 12.33
CA ARG A 127 -6.74 1.16 11.08
C ARG A 127 -7.44 2.45 10.74
N THR A 128 -6.67 3.49 10.54
CA THR A 128 -7.17 4.83 10.22
C THR A 128 -6.37 5.46 9.07
N ILE A 129 -6.99 6.37 8.35
CA ILE A 129 -6.38 7.16 7.26
C ILE A 129 -6.69 8.63 7.52
N PRO A 130 -5.75 9.56 7.43
CA PRO A 130 -4.30 9.48 7.18
C PRO A 130 -3.47 9.22 8.46
N PRO A 131 -2.13 9.10 8.36
CA PRO A 131 -1.23 8.84 9.50
C PRO A 131 -1.39 9.81 10.68
N ILE A 132 -1.67 11.09 10.40
CA ILE A 132 -1.91 12.13 11.40
C ILE A 132 -3.11 11.77 12.29
N ILE A 133 -4.17 11.19 11.71
CA ILE A 133 -5.34 10.73 12.46
C ILE A 133 -4.99 9.53 13.32
N SER A 134 -4.19 8.58 12.81
CA SER A 134 -3.72 7.43 13.58
C SER A 134 -2.96 7.87 14.84
N ARG A 135 -2.06 8.86 14.71
CA ARG A 135 -1.33 9.42 15.83
C ARG A 135 -2.26 10.09 16.83
N ARG A 136 -3.12 10.99 16.35
CA ARG A 136 -4.10 11.67 17.20
C ARG A 136 -4.99 10.70 17.98
N ASP A 137 -5.55 9.70 17.30
CA ASP A 137 -6.50 8.76 17.87
C ASP A 137 -5.83 7.78 18.82
N SER A 138 -4.60 7.34 18.53
CA SER A 138 -3.81 6.49 19.44
C SER A 138 -3.44 7.19 20.75
N GLU A 139 -3.20 8.49 20.70
CA GLU A 139 -2.94 9.29 21.89
C GLU A 139 -4.22 9.62 22.65
N TRP A 140 -5.24 10.09 21.94
CA TRP A 140 -6.50 10.54 22.55
C TRP A 140 -7.29 9.37 23.16
N MET A 141 -7.61 8.35 22.37
CA MET A 141 -8.30 7.15 22.89
C MET A 141 -7.34 6.28 23.72
N GLY A 142 -6.05 6.37 23.49
CA GLY A 142 -5.02 5.69 24.27
C GLY A 142 -5.04 6.06 25.76
N LYS A 143 -5.48 7.27 26.12
CA LYS A 143 -5.68 7.62 27.55
C LYS A 143 -6.69 6.69 28.22
N LEU A 144 -7.80 6.40 27.55
CA LEU A 144 -8.83 5.50 28.06
C LEU A 144 -8.30 4.07 28.23
N TYR A 145 -7.59 3.57 27.23
CA TYR A 145 -7.03 2.21 27.29
C TYR A 145 -5.96 2.07 28.38
N ARG A 146 -5.02 3.04 28.44
CA ARG A 146 -3.98 3.07 29.49
C ARG A 146 -4.57 3.21 30.89
N TYR A 147 -5.63 4.02 31.06
CA TYR A 147 -6.34 4.11 32.33
C TYR A 147 -6.92 2.76 32.76
N LEU A 148 -7.39 1.95 31.82
CA LEU A 148 -7.89 0.60 32.06
C LEU A 148 -6.77 -0.46 32.11
N GLY A 149 -5.48 -0.08 32.05
CA GLY A 149 -4.34 -0.98 32.17
C GLY A 149 -3.95 -1.72 30.90
N LEU A 150 -4.39 -1.25 29.72
CA LEU A 150 -3.99 -1.79 28.42
C LEU A 150 -2.88 -0.95 27.77
N SER A 151 -1.98 -1.62 27.07
CA SER A 151 -0.90 -1.01 26.30
C SER A 151 -1.40 -0.57 24.92
N VAL A 152 -0.85 0.55 24.40
CA VAL A 152 -1.20 1.11 23.10
C VAL A 152 0.06 1.35 22.30
N GLY A 153 0.12 0.81 21.09
CA GLY A 153 1.17 1.02 20.09
C GLY A 153 0.67 1.85 18.89
N LEU A 154 1.59 2.54 18.25
CA LEU A 154 1.36 3.27 17.01
C LEU A 154 2.42 2.86 15.99
N ILE A 155 1.99 2.45 14.79
CA ILE A 155 2.87 2.20 13.64
C ILE A 155 2.85 3.41 12.73
N CYS A 156 4.03 4.00 12.53
CA CYS A 156 4.27 5.10 11.59
C CYS A 156 5.54 4.84 10.78
N HIS A 157 5.73 5.64 9.72
CA HIS A 157 6.82 5.44 8.76
C HIS A 157 8.22 5.51 9.39
N ASP A 158 8.39 6.41 10.36
CA ASP A 158 9.70 6.74 10.94
C ASP A 158 10.20 5.76 12.00
N LEU A 159 9.42 4.70 12.33
CA LEU A 159 9.81 3.70 13.31
C LEU A 159 10.83 2.70 12.75
N ASP A 160 11.86 2.43 13.54
CA ASP A 160 12.76 1.32 13.32
C ASP A 160 12.11 -0.04 13.66
N ASN A 161 12.80 -1.14 13.40
CA ASN A 161 12.29 -2.49 13.64
C ASN A 161 11.97 -2.75 15.11
N ASP A 162 12.80 -2.27 16.04
CA ASP A 162 12.57 -2.48 17.47
C ASP A 162 11.36 -1.68 17.97
N GLY A 163 11.16 -0.47 17.46
CA GLY A 163 9.98 0.34 17.71
C GLY A 163 8.70 -0.31 17.16
N ARG A 164 8.75 -0.84 15.94
CA ARG A 164 7.64 -1.59 15.33
C ARG A 164 7.27 -2.83 16.16
N LYS A 165 8.27 -3.60 16.58
CA LYS A 165 8.08 -4.78 17.44
C LYS A 165 7.35 -4.45 18.74
N LYS A 166 7.80 -3.41 19.42
CA LYS A 166 7.16 -2.93 20.66
C LYS A 166 5.73 -2.47 20.41
N ALA A 167 5.48 -1.77 19.29
CA ALA A 167 4.16 -1.30 18.94
C ALA A 167 3.19 -2.45 18.62
N TYR A 168 3.64 -3.48 17.90
CA TYR A 168 2.83 -4.68 17.62
C TYR A 168 2.64 -5.58 18.85
N ALA A 169 3.55 -5.55 19.83
CA ALA A 169 3.40 -6.29 21.08
C ALA A 169 2.34 -5.67 22.02
N ALA A 170 1.90 -4.44 21.76
CA ALA A 170 0.86 -3.78 22.56
C ALA A 170 -0.50 -4.48 22.42
N ASP A 171 -1.39 -4.33 23.42
CA ASP A 171 -2.74 -4.89 23.40
C ASP A 171 -3.58 -4.30 22.26
N ILE A 172 -3.39 -3.00 21.95
CA ILE A 172 -4.07 -2.28 20.87
C ILE A 172 -3.02 -1.54 20.04
N THR A 173 -3.01 -1.79 18.73
CA THR A 173 -2.06 -1.16 17.80
C THR A 173 -2.81 -0.33 16.77
N TYR A 174 -2.49 0.96 16.72
CA TYR A 174 -2.95 1.88 15.68
C TYR A 174 -1.96 1.92 14.51
N GLY A 175 -2.47 2.08 13.29
CA GLY A 175 -1.62 2.23 12.11
C GLY A 175 -2.43 2.45 10.84
N THR A 176 -1.74 2.77 9.75
CA THR A 176 -2.36 2.83 8.43
C THR A 176 -2.36 1.46 7.76
N ASN A 177 -3.30 1.24 6.85
CA ASN A 177 -3.39 0.01 6.06
C ASN A 177 -2.11 -0.30 5.30
N ASN A 178 -1.44 0.72 4.73
CA ASN A 178 -0.20 0.57 3.98
C ASN A 178 0.95 0.09 4.86
N GLU A 179 1.21 0.77 5.99
CA GLU A 179 2.32 0.40 6.87
C GLU A 179 2.19 -1.02 7.41
N LEU A 180 0.97 -1.39 7.87
CA LEU A 180 0.76 -2.73 8.40
C LEU A 180 0.85 -3.82 7.30
N GLY A 181 0.37 -3.51 6.09
CA GLY A 181 0.49 -4.45 4.98
C GLY A 181 1.92 -4.58 4.46
N PHE A 182 2.70 -3.48 4.42
CA PHE A 182 4.12 -3.55 4.09
C PHE A 182 4.93 -4.28 5.17
N ASP A 183 4.59 -4.11 6.45
CA ASP A 183 5.23 -4.88 7.52
C ASP A 183 4.97 -6.38 7.39
N TYR A 184 3.74 -6.77 7.01
CA TYR A 184 3.44 -8.18 6.70
C TYR A 184 4.32 -8.72 5.57
N LEU A 185 4.49 -7.97 4.48
CA LEU A 185 5.36 -8.39 3.39
C LEU A 185 6.81 -8.48 3.83
N ARG A 186 7.31 -7.48 4.59
CA ARG A 186 8.67 -7.49 5.14
C ARG A 186 8.91 -8.67 6.07
N ASP A 187 7.97 -9.00 6.94
CA ASP A 187 8.05 -10.14 7.87
C ASP A 187 8.18 -11.49 7.14
N ASN A 188 7.65 -11.57 5.93
CA ASN A 188 7.78 -12.76 5.09
C ASN A 188 9.05 -12.78 4.20
N MET A 189 9.93 -11.80 4.37
CA MET A 189 11.23 -11.71 3.68
C MET A 189 12.42 -11.76 4.65
N VAL A 190 12.17 -11.84 5.98
CA VAL A 190 13.25 -11.90 6.98
C VAL A 190 13.89 -13.29 7.02
N VAL A 191 15.20 -13.35 7.25
CA VAL A 191 15.96 -14.59 7.37
C VAL A 191 16.01 -15.10 8.82
N TYR A 192 15.77 -14.23 9.81
CA TYR A 192 15.81 -14.55 11.23
C TYR A 192 14.48 -14.22 11.91
N LYS A 193 13.98 -15.14 12.75
CA LYS A 193 12.71 -15.00 13.47
C LYS A 193 12.67 -13.72 14.32
N GLU A 194 13.83 -13.38 14.90
CA GLU A 194 13.95 -12.18 15.73
C GLU A 194 13.67 -10.88 14.95
N ASN A 195 13.75 -10.89 13.63
CA ASN A 195 13.49 -9.73 12.79
C ASN A 195 12.02 -9.56 12.44
N LYS A 196 11.17 -10.57 12.69
CA LYS A 196 9.72 -10.44 12.56
C LYS A 196 9.18 -9.43 13.55
N VAL A 197 8.28 -8.56 13.10
CA VAL A 197 7.68 -7.51 13.92
C VAL A 197 6.23 -7.78 14.29
N GLN A 198 5.46 -8.43 13.42
CA GLN A 198 4.03 -8.68 13.62
C GLN A 198 3.75 -9.95 14.40
N ARG A 199 2.64 -9.92 15.16
CA ARG A 199 1.98 -11.09 15.74
C ARG A 199 0.92 -11.64 14.80
N PRO A 200 0.36 -12.86 15.04
CA PRO A 200 -0.78 -13.38 14.27
C PRO A 200 -1.96 -12.40 14.24
N HIS A 201 -2.66 -12.35 13.10
CA HIS A 201 -3.73 -11.40 12.84
C HIS A 201 -5.03 -11.85 13.52
N ALA A 202 -5.31 -11.34 14.74
CA ALA A 202 -6.49 -11.72 15.51
C ALA A 202 -7.72 -10.88 15.13
N PHE A 203 -7.75 -9.59 15.47
CA PHE A 203 -8.88 -8.72 15.20
C PHE A 203 -8.46 -7.38 14.60
N ALA A 204 -9.17 -6.96 13.54
CA ALA A 204 -9.00 -5.62 12.98
C ALA A 204 -10.32 -4.84 12.97
N ILE A 205 -10.23 -3.57 13.36
CA ILE A 205 -11.28 -2.55 13.19
C ILE A 205 -10.80 -1.57 12.13
N VAL A 206 -11.50 -1.48 11.01
CA VAL A 206 -11.14 -0.62 9.89
C VAL A 206 -12.03 0.62 9.88
N ASP A 207 -11.45 1.79 10.16
CA ASP A 207 -12.16 3.06 10.01
C ASP A 207 -12.19 3.47 8.55
N GLU A 208 -13.30 4.08 8.13
CA GLU A 208 -13.55 4.40 6.72
C GLU A 208 -13.34 3.16 5.81
N VAL A 209 -13.95 2.05 6.21
CA VAL A 209 -13.77 0.72 5.59
C VAL A 209 -14.04 0.70 4.09
N ASP A 210 -14.93 1.54 3.61
CA ASP A 210 -15.25 1.68 2.19
C ASP A 210 -14.09 2.29 1.37
N SER A 211 -13.31 3.21 1.92
CA SER A 211 -12.12 3.69 1.24
C SER A 211 -11.05 2.63 1.13
N ILE A 212 -10.82 1.86 2.19
CA ILE A 212 -9.73 0.89 2.23
C ILE A 212 -10.08 -0.36 1.41
N LEU A 213 -11.27 -0.92 1.65
CA LEU A 213 -11.65 -2.21 1.07
C LEU A 213 -12.30 -2.10 -0.31
N ILE A 214 -12.73 -0.91 -0.74
CA ILE A 214 -13.31 -0.68 -2.05
C ILE A 214 -12.40 0.20 -2.92
N ASP A 215 -12.10 1.44 -2.51
CA ASP A 215 -11.35 2.38 -3.35
C ASP A 215 -9.89 1.97 -3.52
N GLU A 216 -9.15 1.77 -2.43
CA GLU A 216 -7.74 1.41 -2.45
C GLU A 216 -7.51 -0.05 -2.87
N ALA A 217 -8.54 -0.90 -2.84
CA ALA A 217 -8.45 -2.32 -3.15
C ALA A 217 -8.26 -2.65 -4.65
N ARG A 218 -8.14 -1.65 -5.51
CA ARG A 218 -7.79 -1.82 -6.93
C ARG A 218 -6.30 -2.09 -7.17
N THR A 219 -5.45 -1.60 -6.28
CA THR A 219 -3.99 -1.74 -6.40
C THR A 219 -3.44 -2.56 -5.26
N PRO A 220 -2.64 -3.60 -5.54
CA PRO A 220 -1.98 -4.37 -4.50
C PRO A 220 -0.91 -3.56 -3.78
N LEU A 221 -0.48 -4.04 -2.62
CA LEU A 221 0.74 -3.61 -1.96
C LEU A 221 1.91 -4.34 -2.63
N ILE A 222 2.92 -3.61 -3.04
CA ILE A 222 4.08 -4.15 -3.76
C ILE A 222 5.36 -3.64 -3.11
N ILE A 223 6.26 -4.55 -2.74
CA ILE A 223 7.65 -4.23 -2.42
C ILE A 223 8.46 -4.46 -3.68
N SER A 224 9.14 -3.43 -4.15
CA SER A 224 9.96 -3.48 -5.36
C SER A 224 11.43 -3.35 -5.03
N GLY A 225 12.26 -4.12 -5.74
CA GLY A 225 13.71 -4.00 -5.77
C GLY A 225 14.20 -3.41 -7.10
N LYS A 226 15.51 -3.17 -7.21
CA LYS A 226 16.12 -2.76 -8.48
C LYS A 226 16.06 -3.93 -9.47
N GLY A 227 15.39 -3.70 -10.59
CA GLY A 227 15.35 -4.62 -11.72
C GLY A 227 16.52 -4.39 -12.68
N ASP A 228 16.66 -5.30 -13.63
CA ASP A 228 17.59 -5.18 -14.71
C ASP A 228 17.13 -4.11 -15.71
N LYS A 229 18.01 -3.57 -16.41
CA LYS A 229 18.05 -2.29 -17.14
C LYS A 229 17.05 -2.12 -18.28
N SER A 230 16.51 -0.90 -18.48
CA SER A 230 16.65 -0.19 -19.75
C SER A 230 16.02 1.20 -19.69
N THR A 231 16.79 2.23 -19.52
CA THR A 231 16.32 3.62 -19.48
C THR A 231 16.24 4.27 -20.87
N ASP A 232 17.07 3.84 -21.81
CA ASP A 232 17.17 4.47 -23.13
C ASP A 232 15.97 4.19 -24.05
N LEU A 233 15.34 3.01 -23.95
CA LEU A 233 14.19 2.64 -24.76
C LEU A 233 12.95 3.46 -24.41
N TYR A 234 12.73 3.82 -23.16
CA TYR A 234 11.59 4.68 -22.77
C TYR A 234 11.65 6.05 -23.42
N ALA A 235 12.81 6.68 -23.43
CA ALA A 235 12.98 7.97 -24.09
C ALA A 235 12.78 7.88 -25.61
N LYS A 236 13.25 6.80 -26.26
CA LYS A 236 13.03 6.55 -27.68
C LYS A 236 11.56 6.29 -27.99
N ALA A 237 10.89 5.48 -27.18
CA ALA A 237 9.48 5.17 -27.36
C ALA A 237 8.59 6.41 -27.15
N ASP A 238 8.91 7.26 -26.18
CA ASP A 238 8.22 8.53 -25.99
C ASP A 238 8.41 9.49 -27.17
N ALA A 239 9.66 9.63 -27.67
CA ALA A 239 9.94 10.42 -28.85
C ALA A 239 9.13 9.93 -30.06
N PHE A 240 8.99 8.61 -30.22
CA PHE A 240 8.17 8.00 -31.25
C PHE A 240 6.67 8.31 -31.02
N ALA A 241 6.14 8.06 -29.82
CA ALA A 241 4.73 8.29 -29.49
C ALA A 241 4.28 9.73 -29.74
N LYS A 242 5.15 10.72 -29.51
CA LYS A 242 4.90 12.15 -29.80
C LYS A 242 4.81 12.47 -31.29
N THR A 243 5.28 11.61 -32.19
CA THR A 243 5.15 11.78 -33.62
C THR A 243 3.83 11.26 -34.20
N LEU A 244 3.11 10.44 -33.43
CA LEU A 244 1.91 9.73 -33.84
C LEU A 244 0.66 10.60 -33.75
N LYS A 245 -0.28 10.38 -34.69
CA LYS A 245 -1.61 10.97 -34.67
C LYS A 245 -2.59 10.11 -33.88
N VAL A 246 -3.21 10.72 -32.87
CA VAL A 246 -4.17 10.05 -31.97
C VAL A 246 -5.61 10.39 -32.36
N GLN A 247 -6.48 9.40 -32.33
CA GLN A 247 -7.92 9.58 -32.30
C GLN A 247 -8.49 9.07 -30.96
N ARG A 248 -9.38 9.86 -30.36
CA ARG A 248 -10.03 9.54 -29.10
C ARG A 248 -11.48 9.17 -29.32
N PHE A 249 -11.91 8.06 -28.77
CA PHE A 249 -13.29 7.62 -28.77
C PHE A 249 -13.79 7.50 -27.34
N ALA A 250 -15.08 7.80 -27.11
CA ALA A 250 -15.69 7.59 -25.82
C ALA A 250 -15.72 6.08 -25.46
N GLU A 251 -16.02 5.25 -26.46
CA GLU A 251 -16.01 3.79 -26.39
C GLU A 251 -15.72 3.26 -27.80
N LEU A 252 -14.79 2.32 -27.91
CA LEU A 252 -14.52 1.59 -29.15
C LEU A 252 -15.50 0.42 -29.27
N ASP A 253 -16.29 0.39 -30.34
CA ASP A 253 -17.13 -0.77 -30.64
C ASP A 253 -16.29 -1.83 -31.38
N ALA A 254 -16.01 -2.93 -30.70
CA ALA A 254 -15.25 -4.05 -31.24
C ALA A 254 -15.96 -4.80 -32.40
N LYS A 255 -17.19 -4.41 -32.73
CA LYS A 255 -17.99 -5.01 -33.82
C LYS A 255 -17.91 -4.27 -35.12
N GLU A 256 -17.39 -3.04 -35.10
CA GLU A 256 -17.21 -2.24 -36.32
C GLU A 256 -15.77 -2.37 -36.79
N ASP A 257 -15.58 -2.74 -38.09
CA ASP A 257 -14.27 -2.73 -38.74
C ASP A 257 -13.91 -1.28 -39.11
N MET A 258 -13.17 -0.62 -38.23
CA MET A 258 -12.76 0.78 -38.37
C MET A 258 -11.42 0.94 -39.07
N GLU A 259 -10.76 -0.14 -39.53
CA GLU A 259 -9.41 -0.08 -40.13
C GLU A 259 -9.36 0.78 -41.37
N GLU A 260 -10.42 0.77 -42.20
CA GLU A 260 -10.52 1.58 -43.44
C GLU A 260 -10.64 3.07 -43.09
N TYR A 261 -11.43 3.39 -42.04
CA TYR A 261 -11.56 4.74 -41.50
C TYR A 261 -10.23 5.27 -40.96
N TYR A 262 -9.47 4.44 -40.25
CA TYR A 262 -8.16 4.83 -39.68
C TYR A 262 -7.14 5.13 -40.79
N LYS A 263 -7.14 4.35 -41.88
CA LYS A 263 -6.28 4.58 -43.05
C LYS A 263 -6.63 5.86 -43.81
N GLU A 264 -7.93 6.13 -44.01
CA GLU A 264 -8.38 7.34 -44.70
C GLU A 264 -8.02 8.62 -43.95
N HIS A 265 -8.03 8.58 -42.62
CA HIS A 265 -7.76 9.74 -41.75
C HIS A 265 -6.33 9.80 -41.23
N ASP A 266 -5.44 8.87 -41.64
CA ASP A 266 -4.03 8.77 -41.18
C ASP A 266 -3.90 8.76 -39.66
N ILE A 267 -4.69 7.88 -39.00
CA ILE A 267 -4.72 7.70 -37.55
C ILE A 267 -3.74 6.59 -37.20
N ASP A 268 -2.79 6.87 -36.28
CA ASP A 268 -1.73 5.96 -35.92
C ASP A 268 -2.02 5.16 -34.62
N TYR A 269 -2.76 5.76 -33.71
CA TYR A 269 -3.27 5.02 -32.56
C TYR A 269 -4.59 5.58 -32.05
N VAL A 270 -5.35 4.71 -31.42
CA VAL A 270 -6.69 5.03 -30.91
C VAL A 270 -6.70 4.92 -29.39
N VAL A 271 -7.46 5.80 -28.74
CA VAL A 271 -7.66 5.82 -27.29
C VAL A 271 -9.14 5.59 -26.99
N ASP A 272 -9.44 4.56 -26.23
CA ASP A 272 -10.75 4.35 -25.60
C ASP A 272 -10.75 5.04 -24.23
N GLU A 273 -11.46 6.15 -24.12
CA GLU A 273 -11.52 6.94 -22.88
C GLU A 273 -12.28 6.21 -21.77
N LYS A 274 -13.26 5.40 -22.11
CA LYS A 274 -14.06 4.63 -21.17
C LYS A 274 -13.28 3.47 -20.57
N GLN A 275 -12.48 2.79 -21.41
CA GLN A 275 -11.64 1.67 -20.96
C GLN A 275 -10.26 2.10 -20.44
N LYS A 276 -9.88 3.37 -20.68
CA LYS A 276 -8.53 3.91 -20.41
C LYS A 276 -7.42 3.07 -21.08
N THR A 277 -7.65 2.68 -22.35
CA THR A 277 -6.71 1.92 -23.17
C THR A 277 -6.24 2.70 -24.37
N ALA A 278 -5.03 2.39 -24.86
CA ALA A 278 -4.47 2.94 -26.09
C ALA A 278 -3.95 1.78 -26.94
N THR A 279 -4.27 1.78 -28.23
CA THR A 279 -3.92 0.70 -29.15
C THR A 279 -3.43 1.26 -30.49
N LEU A 280 -2.31 0.73 -31.00
CA LEU A 280 -1.81 1.08 -32.34
C LEU A 280 -2.75 0.56 -33.42
N THR A 281 -2.92 1.37 -34.46
CA THR A 281 -3.52 0.93 -35.74
C THR A 281 -2.46 0.25 -36.62
N GLN A 282 -2.87 -0.36 -37.74
CA GLN A 282 -1.90 -0.90 -38.72
C GLN A 282 -0.92 0.17 -39.22
N SER A 283 -1.36 1.45 -39.37
CA SER A 283 -0.49 2.57 -39.76
C SER A 283 0.55 2.84 -38.65
N GLY A 284 0.12 2.84 -37.38
CA GLY A 284 1.01 3.04 -36.25
C GLY A 284 2.04 1.91 -36.07
N VAL A 285 1.65 0.67 -36.32
CA VAL A 285 2.57 -0.49 -36.27
C VAL A 285 3.66 -0.33 -37.33
N LYS A 286 3.31 -0.02 -38.60
CA LYS A 286 4.30 0.20 -39.66
C LYS A 286 5.25 1.35 -39.37
N LYS A 287 4.74 2.48 -38.86
CA LYS A 287 5.60 3.58 -38.43
C LYS A 287 6.54 3.20 -37.29
N ALA A 288 6.10 2.29 -36.37
CA ALA A 288 6.95 1.78 -35.32
C ALA A 288 8.06 0.88 -35.88
N GLU A 289 7.74 -0.03 -36.79
CA GLU A 289 8.70 -0.89 -37.49
C GLU A 289 9.77 -0.08 -38.20
N GLU A 290 9.35 0.96 -38.95
CA GLU A 290 10.28 1.87 -39.65
C GLU A 290 11.15 2.68 -38.68
N PHE A 291 10.57 3.21 -37.58
CA PHE A 291 11.29 4.03 -36.61
C PHE A 291 12.33 3.23 -35.83
N PHE A 292 12.01 2.01 -35.43
CA PHE A 292 12.92 1.15 -34.66
C PHE A 292 13.82 0.29 -35.55
N GLY A 293 13.55 0.23 -36.87
CA GLY A 293 14.34 -0.53 -37.84
C GLY A 293 14.17 -2.04 -37.70
N ILE A 294 12.96 -2.51 -37.42
CA ILE A 294 12.58 -3.90 -37.25
C ILE A 294 11.60 -4.35 -38.33
N GLU A 295 11.61 -5.63 -38.71
CA GLU A 295 10.75 -6.16 -39.74
C GLU A 295 9.30 -6.41 -39.28
N ASN A 296 9.13 -6.85 -38.03
CA ASN A 296 7.82 -7.16 -37.47
C ASN A 296 7.78 -6.84 -35.97
N LEU A 297 6.92 -5.90 -35.57
CA LEU A 297 6.76 -5.47 -34.17
C LEU A 297 6.20 -6.59 -33.27
N THR A 298 5.46 -7.54 -33.83
CA THR A 298 4.82 -8.64 -33.07
C THR A 298 5.67 -9.89 -32.98
N ASP A 299 6.88 -9.86 -33.52
CA ASP A 299 7.84 -10.97 -33.41
C ASP A 299 8.27 -11.16 -31.94
N PRO A 300 8.40 -12.43 -31.45
CA PRO A 300 8.89 -12.69 -30.10
C PRO A 300 10.18 -11.97 -29.72
N ASP A 301 11.11 -11.80 -30.67
CA ASP A 301 12.37 -11.10 -30.46
C ASP A 301 12.19 -9.58 -30.23
N ASN A 302 11.06 -9.01 -30.65
CA ASN A 302 10.74 -7.58 -30.57
C ASN A 302 9.74 -7.22 -29.45
N LEU A 303 9.33 -8.18 -28.61
CA LEU A 303 8.36 -7.98 -27.54
C LEU A 303 8.75 -6.84 -26.59
N THR A 304 10.04 -6.66 -26.32
CA THR A 304 10.55 -5.56 -25.50
C THR A 304 10.24 -4.20 -26.11
N ILE A 305 10.45 -4.04 -27.43
CA ILE A 305 10.17 -2.79 -28.15
C ILE A 305 8.66 -2.55 -28.17
N GLN A 306 7.89 -3.58 -28.50
CA GLN A 306 6.42 -3.53 -28.49
C GLN A 306 5.88 -3.07 -27.13
N HIS A 307 6.41 -3.63 -26.05
CA HIS A 307 6.03 -3.25 -24.70
C HIS A 307 6.29 -1.75 -24.42
N HIS A 308 7.49 -1.27 -24.72
CA HIS A 308 7.85 0.14 -24.51
C HIS A 308 7.00 1.10 -25.35
N VAL A 309 6.71 0.74 -26.60
CA VAL A 309 5.82 1.52 -27.46
C VAL A 309 4.40 1.57 -26.91
N ASN A 310 3.86 0.44 -26.47
CA ASN A 310 2.54 0.38 -25.84
C ASN A 310 2.45 1.23 -24.58
N GLN A 311 3.47 1.20 -23.72
CA GLN A 311 3.49 2.05 -22.54
C GLN A 311 3.64 3.53 -22.88
N ALA A 312 4.41 3.88 -23.91
CA ALA A 312 4.56 5.26 -24.36
C ALA A 312 3.26 5.84 -24.94
N ILE A 313 2.52 5.10 -25.77
CA ILE A 313 1.21 5.55 -26.29
C ILE A 313 0.16 5.64 -25.17
N LYS A 314 0.20 4.75 -24.18
CA LYS A 314 -0.66 4.80 -23.00
C LYS A 314 -0.34 6.03 -22.15
N ALA A 315 0.94 6.31 -21.88
CA ALA A 315 1.36 7.48 -21.14
C ALA A 315 0.96 8.78 -21.80
N ASN A 316 1.13 8.90 -23.15
CA ASN A 316 0.80 10.10 -23.92
C ASN A 316 -0.71 10.21 -24.20
N GLY A 317 -1.38 9.11 -24.48
CA GLY A 317 -2.79 9.07 -24.90
C GLY A 317 -3.77 9.09 -23.73
N VAL A 318 -3.50 8.36 -22.67
CA VAL A 318 -4.45 8.13 -21.55
C VAL A 318 -4.12 8.96 -20.33
N MET A 319 -2.84 8.96 -19.87
CA MET A 319 -2.45 9.56 -18.60
C MET A 319 -2.38 11.09 -18.67
N LYS A 320 -3.03 11.77 -17.75
CA LYS A 320 -3.16 13.24 -17.69
C LYS A 320 -2.44 13.82 -16.50
N LEU A 321 -1.61 14.85 -16.75
CA LEU A 321 -0.99 15.66 -15.70
C LEU A 321 -2.06 16.37 -14.84
N ASP A 322 -1.82 16.52 -13.55
CA ASP A 322 -2.73 17.12 -12.56
C ASP A 322 -4.07 16.37 -12.37
N VAL A 323 -4.23 15.18 -12.99
CA VAL A 323 -5.39 14.29 -12.82
C VAL A 323 -4.93 12.92 -12.31
N ASP A 324 -4.08 12.22 -13.09
CA ASP A 324 -3.59 10.89 -12.75
C ASP A 324 -2.24 10.94 -12.02
N TYR A 325 -1.44 11.99 -12.24
CA TYR A 325 -0.15 12.21 -11.62
C TYR A 325 0.21 13.71 -11.56
N VAL A 326 1.17 14.05 -10.69
CA VAL A 326 1.81 15.37 -10.65
C VAL A 326 3.33 15.22 -10.75
N VAL A 327 4.01 16.28 -11.17
CA VAL A 327 5.47 16.37 -11.15
C VAL A 327 5.87 17.33 -10.04
N LYS A 328 6.60 16.83 -9.02
CA LYS A 328 7.08 17.62 -7.90
C LYS A 328 8.55 17.24 -7.63
N ASP A 329 9.41 18.24 -7.43
CA ASP A 329 10.84 18.08 -7.13
C ASP A 329 11.62 17.19 -8.14
N GLY A 330 11.15 17.14 -9.40
CA GLY A 330 11.74 16.33 -10.48
C GLY A 330 11.33 14.85 -10.44
N GLU A 331 10.30 14.51 -9.68
CA GLU A 331 9.72 13.16 -9.59
C GLU A 331 8.25 13.15 -10.00
N VAL A 332 7.83 12.07 -10.64
CA VAL A 332 6.42 11.77 -10.93
C VAL A 332 5.79 11.15 -9.69
N ILE A 333 4.70 11.74 -9.21
CA ILE A 333 3.95 11.25 -8.05
C ILE A 333 2.53 10.94 -8.49
N ILE A 334 2.05 9.75 -8.18
CA ILE A 334 0.69 9.31 -8.49
C ILE A 334 -0.33 10.15 -7.69
N VAL A 335 -1.40 10.57 -8.34
CA VAL A 335 -2.59 11.14 -7.70
C VAL A 335 -3.63 10.02 -7.59
N ASP A 336 -4.09 9.75 -6.39
CA ASP A 336 -5.16 8.78 -6.18
C ASP A 336 -6.47 9.30 -6.80
N GLU A 337 -7.03 8.55 -7.71
CA GLU A 337 -8.22 8.90 -8.48
C GLU A 337 -9.44 9.20 -7.59
N PHE A 338 -9.53 8.55 -6.42
CA PHE A 338 -10.68 8.66 -5.52
C PHE A 338 -10.51 9.75 -4.48
N THR A 339 -9.33 9.80 -3.84
CA THR A 339 -9.08 10.75 -2.76
C THR A 339 -8.43 12.04 -3.26
N GLY A 340 -7.88 12.05 -4.48
CA GLY A 340 -7.12 13.16 -5.04
C GLY A 340 -5.82 13.44 -4.27
N ARG A 341 -5.33 12.48 -3.48
CA ARG A 341 -4.12 12.60 -2.67
C ARG A 341 -2.89 12.13 -3.40
N LEU A 342 -1.74 12.71 -3.06
CA LEU A 342 -0.45 12.27 -3.56
C LEU A 342 -0.02 10.95 -2.89
N MET A 343 0.28 9.96 -3.71
CA MET A 343 0.73 8.64 -3.27
C MET A 343 2.25 8.54 -3.34
N TYR A 344 2.94 9.06 -2.33
CA TYR A 344 4.38 9.00 -2.26
C TYR A 344 4.89 7.55 -2.16
N GLY A 345 6.00 7.26 -2.87
CA GLY A 345 6.64 5.95 -2.86
C GLY A 345 5.91 4.87 -3.68
N ARG A 346 4.73 5.15 -4.24
CA ARG A 346 4.04 4.26 -5.18
C ARG A 346 4.42 4.57 -6.62
N ARG A 347 4.43 3.54 -7.47
CA ARG A 347 4.71 3.64 -8.90
C ARG A 347 3.65 2.91 -9.69
N PHE A 348 3.39 3.36 -10.92
CA PHE A 348 2.61 2.59 -11.89
C PHE A 348 3.41 1.36 -12.31
N ASN A 349 2.73 0.25 -12.51
CA ASN A 349 3.32 -1.03 -12.88
C ASN A 349 3.71 -1.09 -14.37
N GLU A 350 4.39 -2.15 -14.76
CA GLU A 350 4.67 -2.53 -16.14
C GLU A 350 5.41 -1.45 -16.95
N GLY A 351 6.29 -0.68 -16.34
CA GLY A 351 7.03 0.37 -17.04
C GLY A 351 6.23 1.64 -17.36
N LEU A 352 4.93 1.71 -17.03
CA LEU A 352 4.10 2.90 -17.28
C LEU A 352 4.63 4.12 -16.52
N HIS A 353 5.16 3.93 -15.30
CA HIS A 353 5.74 5.03 -14.53
C HIS A 353 6.96 5.64 -15.24
N GLN A 354 7.84 4.80 -15.76
CA GLN A 354 9.01 5.20 -16.54
C GLN A 354 8.62 5.86 -17.86
N ALA A 355 7.55 5.38 -18.51
CA ALA A 355 7.00 6.01 -19.71
C ALA A 355 6.45 7.42 -19.41
N ILE A 356 5.84 7.64 -18.24
CA ILE A 356 5.40 8.96 -17.80
C ILE A 356 6.61 9.84 -17.42
N GLU A 357 7.62 9.29 -16.75
CA GLU A 357 8.88 10.00 -16.48
C GLU A 357 9.54 10.49 -17.78
N ALA A 358 9.55 9.66 -18.82
CA ALA A 358 10.06 10.03 -20.15
C ALA A 358 9.18 11.10 -20.82
N LYS A 359 7.85 10.98 -20.74
CA LYS A 359 6.87 11.95 -21.27
C LYS A 359 7.10 13.35 -20.67
N GLU A 360 7.30 13.45 -19.37
CA GLU A 360 7.48 14.70 -18.63
C GLU A 360 8.95 15.20 -18.66
N GLY A 361 9.86 14.42 -19.27
CA GLY A 361 11.28 14.80 -19.40
C GLY A 361 12.04 14.81 -18.07
N VAL A 362 11.53 14.10 -17.04
CA VAL A 362 12.24 13.89 -15.79
C VAL A 362 13.20 12.70 -15.93
N LYS A 363 14.08 12.49 -14.96
CA LYS A 363 15.04 11.39 -15.01
C LYS A 363 14.29 10.05 -14.94
N VAL A 364 14.36 9.26 -15.99
CA VAL A 364 13.80 7.90 -16.02
C VAL A 364 14.59 7.02 -15.04
N GLN A 365 13.89 6.41 -14.09
CA GLN A 365 14.46 5.49 -13.11
C GLN A 365 14.56 4.08 -13.70
N SER A 366 15.44 3.22 -13.12
CA SER A 366 15.50 1.80 -13.50
C SER A 366 14.15 1.10 -13.29
N GLU A 367 13.87 0.10 -14.10
CA GLU A 367 12.73 -0.78 -13.85
C GLU A 367 12.82 -1.40 -12.46
N SER A 368 11.68 -1.67 -11.88
CA SER A 368 11.59 -2.31 -10.58
C SER A 368 11.08 -3.74 -10.73
N LYS A 369 11.80 -4.71 -10.13
CA LYS A 369 11.33 -6.09 -10.00
C LYS A 369 10.45 -6.20 -8.76
N THR A 370 9.32 -6.88 -8.87
CA THR A 370 8.44 -7.15 -7.73
C THR A 370 9.09 -8.19 -6.82
N LEU A 371 9.39 -7.83 -5.58
CA LEU A 371 9.95 -8.73 -4.58
C LEU A 371 8.85 -9.43 -3.78
N ALA A 372 7.81 -8.71 -3.41
CA ALA A 372 6.66 -9.26 -2.70
C ALA A 372 5.40 -8.45 -3.02
N THR A 373 4.27 -9.11 -3.08
CA THR A 373 2.98 -8.47 -3.36
C THR A 373 1.86 -9.13 -2.58
N ILE A 374 0.85 -8.34 -2.20
CA ILE A 374 -0.42 -8.83 -1.67
C ILE A 374 -1.53 -7.83 -1.98
N THR A 375 -2.71 -8.30 -2.34
CA THR A 375 -3.89 -7.43 -2.45
C THR A 375 -4.44 -7.08 -1.07
N PHE A 376 -5.10 -5.92 -0.94
CA PHE A 376 -5.78 -5.57 0.30
C PHE A 376 -6.83 -6.60 0.68
N GLN A 377 -7.53 -7.16 -0.31
CA GLN A 377 -8.53 -8.19 -0.09
C GLN A 377 -7.95 -9.40 0.66
N ASN A 378 -6.84 -9.95 0.15
CA ASN A 378 -6.21 -11.12 0.74
C ASN A 378 -5.50 -10.79 2.06
N TYR A 379 -4.91 -9.58 2.18
CA TYR A 379 -4.31 -9.14 3.42
C TYR A 379 -5.34 -9.06 4.57
N PHE A 380 -6.52 -8.46 4.33
CA PHE A 380 -7.55 -8.35 5.36
C PHE A 380 -8.24 -9.68 5.69
N ARG A 381 -8.23 -10.64 4.77
CA ARG A 381 -8.70 -12.02 5.02
C ARG A 381 -7.82 -12.81 5.99
N LEU A 382 -6.59 -12.37 6.25
CA LEU A 382 -5.69 -13.00 7.25
C LEU A 382 -6.21 -12.82 8.68
N TYR A 383 -7.05 -11.82 8.95
CA TYR A 383 -7.61 -11.61 10.28
C TYR A 383 -8.66 -12.65 10.62
N LYS A 384 -8.55 -13.26 11.82
CA LYS A 384 -9.57 -14.18 12.35
C LYS A 384 -10.93 -13.49 12.46
N LYS A 385 -10.93 -12.19 12.84
CA LYS A 385 -12.11 -11.34 12.91
C LYS A 385 -11.83 -9.98 12.27
N LEU A 386 -12.68 -9.58 11.34
CA LEU A 386 -12.61 -8.30 10.66
C LEU A 386 -13.89 -7.51 10.91
N SER A 387 -13.79 -6.23 11.18
CA SER A 387 -14.94 -5.32 11.27
C SER A 387 -14.59 -3.96 10.67
N GLY A 388 -15.59 -3.19 10.32
CA GLY A 388 -15.39 -1.89 9.72
C GLY A 388 -16.47 -0.88 10.10
N MET A 389 -16.13 0.40 9.98
CA MET A 389 -17.06 1.49 10.18
C MET A 389 -16.88 2.56 9.11
N THR A 390 -17.99 3.12 8.65
CA THR A 390 -18.04 4.23 7.69
C THR A 390 -19.40 4.89 7.72
N GLY A 391 -19.56 6.02 7.02
CA GLY A 391 -20.85 6.69 6.86
C GLY A 391 -21.65 6.23 5.64
N THR A 392 -21.11 5.36 4.77
CA THR A 392 -21.57 5.14 3.39
C THR A 392 -21.31 3.73 2.85
N ALA A 393 -21.48 2.66 3.64
CA ALA A 393 -21.22 1.29 3.19
C ALA A 393 -22.40 0.63 2.46
N GLN A 394 -23.62 1.06 2.70
CA GLN A 394 -24.85 0.38 2.23
C GLN A 394 -24.93 0.26 0.71
N THR A 395 -24.37 1.20 -0.04
CA THR A 395 -24.34 1.16 -1.51
C THR A 395 -23.50 0.02 -2.05
N GLU A 396 -22.47 -0.39 -1.31
CA GLU A 396 -21.51 -1.44 -1.68
C GLU A 396 -21.70 -2.72 -0.84
N SER A 397 -22.89 -2.90 -0.22
CA SER A 397 -23.15 -4.02 0.70
C SER A 397 -23.02 -5.40 0.04
N GLU A 398 -23.31 -5.51 -1.25
CA GLU A 398 -23.16 -6.75 -2.02
C GLU A 398 -21.68 -7.11 -2.19
N GLU A 399 -20.84 -6.14 -2.48
CA GLU A 399 -19.39 -6.33 -2.61
C GLU A 399 -18.75 -6.71 -1.27
N PHE A 400 -19.10 -6.03 -0.18
CA PHE A 400 -18.62 -6.39 1.16
C PHE A 400 -18.99 -7.83 1.54
N GLN A 401 -20.19 -8.26 1.20
CA GLN A 401 -20.64 -9.61 1.48
C GLN A 401 -19.94 -10.65 0.59
N GLU A 402 -19.78 -10.38 -0.71
CA GLU A 402 -19.19 -11.32 -1.66
C GLU A 402 -17.70 -11.51 -1.43
N ILE A 403 -16.95 -10.41 -1.28
CA ILE A 403 -15.48 -10.41 -1.19
C ILE A 403 -15.01 -10.71 0.23
N TYR A 404 -15.56 -10.00 1.23
CA TYR A 404 -15.04 -10.01 2.61
C TYR A 404 -15.91 -10.78 3.59
N LYS A 405 -17.09 -11.27 3.16
CA LYS A 405 -18.09 -11.92 4.01
C LYS A 405 -18.58 -11.01 5.16
N LEU A 406 -18.57 -9.70 4.93
CA LEU A 406 -18.98 -8.70 5.91
C LEU A 406 -20.41 -8.20 5.62
N ASP A 407 -21.25 -8.25 6.62
CA ASP A 407 -22.58 -7.63 6.59
C ASP A 407 -22.52 -6.14 6.93
N VAL A 408 -23.38 -5.35 6.29
CA VAL A 408 -23.54 -3.93 6.59
C VAL A 408 -24.80 -3.70 7.43
N VAL A 409 -24.65 -3.08 8.59
CA VAL A 409 -25.76 -2.69 9.47
C VAL A 409 -25.79 -1.16 9.58
N GLU A 410 -26.86 -0.56 9.10
CA GLU A 410 -27.11 0.87 9.24
C GLU A 410 -27.57 1.20 10.67
N ILE A 411 -26.75 1.96 11.40
CA ILE A 411 -27.05 2.37 12.78
C ILE A 411 -27.83 3.70 12.76
N PRO A 412 -28.91 3.83 13.52
CA PRO A 412 -29.67 5.07 13.59
C PRO A 412 -28.80 6.22 14.16
N THR A 413 -29.05 7.44 13.71
CA THR A 413 -28.38 8.63 14.22
C THR A 413 -28.88 9.01 15.62
N ASN A 414 -28.00 9.57 16.45
CA ASN A 414 -28.36 10.01 17.81
C ASN A 414 -29.39 11.15 17.78
N LYS A 415 -29.26 12.07 16.83
CA LYS A 415 -30.26 13.12 16.56
C LYS A 415 -30.76 13.03 15.12
N PRO A 416 -32.01 13.46 14.84
CA PRO A 416 -32.54 13.46 13.48
C PRO A 416 -31.69 14.31 12.54
N VAL A 417 -31.51 13.86 11.30
CA VAL A 417 -30.81 14.61 10.26
C VAL A 417 -31.76 15.70 9.73
N LEU A 418 -31.39 16.98 9.92
CA LEU A 418 -32.17 18.13 9.47
C LEU A 418 -31.71 18.68 8.10
N ARG A 419 -30.66 18.11 7.50
CA ARG A 419 -30.16 18.52 6.19
C ARG A 419 -31.22 18.32 5.11
N LYS A 420 -31.31 19.30 4.21
CA LYS A 420 -32.19 19.27 3.03
C LYS A 420 -31.35 18.95 1.79
N ASP A 421 -31.57 17.80 1.21
CA ASP A 421 -30.94 17.42 -0.05
C ASP A 421 -31.87 17.87 -1.20
N LEU A 422 -31.41 18.92 -1.95
CA LEU A 422 -32.17 19.49 -3.05
C LEU A 422 -31.99 18.64 -4.32
N PRO A 423 -32.95 18.67 -5.26
CA PRO A 423 -32.80 18.01 -6.55
C PRO A 423 -31.57 18.52 -7.32
N ASP A 424 -31.00 17.68 -8.17
CA ASP A 424 -29.90 18.04 -9.04
C ASP A 424 -30.37 19.09 -10.05
N SER A 425 -29.51 20.10 -10.32
CA SER A 425 -29.73 21.08 -11.38
C SER A 425 -28.85 20.71 -12.60
N VAL A 426 -29.49 20.35 -13.70
CA VAL A 426 -28.79 19.90 -14.90
C VAL A 426 -28.80 20.98 -15.96
N TYR A 427 -27.61 21.29 -16.49
CA TYR A 427 -27.38 22.32 -17.52
C TYR A 427 -26.93 21.67 -18.82
N LYS A 428 -27.14 22.40 -19.94
CA LYS A 428 -26.73 21.93 -21.25
C LYS A 428 -25.19 21.91 -21.42
N THR A 429 -24.52 22.95 -20.94
CA THR A 429 -23.07 23.15 -21.07
C THR A 429 -22.36 23.28 -19.74
N GLU A 430 -21.07 22.94 -19.68
CA GLU A 430 -20.23 23.16 -18.49
C GLU A 430 -20.16 24.66 -18.12
N ASN A 431 -20.08 25.53 -19.13
CA ASN A 431 -19.98 26.95 -18.88
C ASN A 431 -21.25 27.51 -18.19
N GLY A 432 -22.45 27.13 -18.70
CA GLY A 432 -23.72 27.46 -18.03
C GLY A 432 -23.80 26.95 -16.59
N LYS A 433 -23.37 25.73 -16.36
CA LYS A 433 -23.25 25.11 -15.02
C LYS A 433 -22.38 25.98 -14.08
N PHE A 434 -21.14 26.31 -14.50
CA PHE A 434 -20.24 27.09 -13.66
C PHE A 434 -20.74 28.49 -13.34
N HIS A 435 -21.41 29.16 -14.27
CA HIS A 435 -22.06 30.44 -13.99
C HIS A 435 -23.15 30.33 -12.92
N ALA A 436 -24.00 29.30 -13.01
CA ALA A 436 -25.01 29.01 -12.03
C ALA A 436 -24.45 28.66 -10.63
N VAL A 437 -23.36 27.92 -10.58
CA VAL A 437 -22.64 27.60 -9.33
C VAL A 437 -22.16 28.89 -8.68
N ILE A 438 -21.57 29.81 -9.45
CA ILE A 438 -21.08 31.08 -8.92
C ILE A 438 -22.21 31.95 -8.42
N ASP A 439 -23.30 32.06 -9.14
CA ASP A 439 -24.46 32.87 -8.73
C ASP A 439 -25.08 32.31 -7.43
N ALA A 440 -25.16 30.97 -7.31
CA ALA A 440 -25.60 30.32 -6.06
C ALA A 440 -24.63 30.55 -4.88
N ILE A 441 -23.30 30.58 -5.15
CA ILE A 441 -22.28 30.89 -4.12
C ILE A 441 -22.44 32.34 -3.65
N VAL A 442 -22.63 33.30 -4.58
CA VAL A 442 -22.85 34.73 -4.25
C VAL A 442 -24.08 34.88 -3.38
N GLU A 443 -25.21 34.28 -3.77
CA GLU A 443 -26.46 34.33 -3.00
C GLU A 443 -26.32 33.78 -1.58
N ALA A 444 -25.62 32.62 -1.43
CA ALA A 444 -25.38 32.03 -0.12
C ALA A 444 -24.43 32.89 0.73
N HIS A 445 -23.37 33.42 0.14
CA HIS A 445 -22.41 34.31 0.79
C HIS A 445 -23.05 35.58 1.30
N GLU A 446 -23.92 36.21 0.51
CA GLU A 446 -24.70 37.42 0.93
C GLU A 446 -25.63 37.15 2.11
N LYS A 447 -26.17 35.93 2.22
CA LYS A 447 -26.97 35.47 3.36
C LYS A 447 -26.12 35.13 4.59
N GLY A 448 -24.79 35.15 4.48
CA GLY A 448 -23.86 34.68 5.51
C GLY A 448 -23.78 33.17 5.64
N GLN A 449 -24.37 32.40 4.74
CA GLN A 449 -24.32 30.95 4.74
C GLN A 449 -22.96 30.44 4.25
N PRO A 450 -22.22 29.57 5.00
CA PRO A 450 -20.98 28.99 4.55
C PRO A 450 -21.23 27.99 3.43
N VAL A 451 -20.33 28.00 2.44
CA VAL A 451 -20.40 27.12 1.24
C VAL A 451 -19.16 26.26 1.11
N LEU A 452 -19.38 24.98 0.93
CA LEU A 452 -18.33 24.04 0.51
C LEU A 452 -18.65 23.53 -0.89
N VAL A 453 -17.77 23.82 -1.85
CA VAL A 453 -17.91 23.41 -3.25
C VAL A 453 -17.00 22.21 -3.50
N GLY A 454 -17.58 21.08 -3.89
CA GLY A 454 -16.85 19.87 -4.30
C GLY A 454 -16.62 19.88 -5.81
N THR A 455 -15.36 19.69 -6.23
CA THR A 455 -14.95 19.52 -7.64
C THR A 455 -14.22 18.20 -7.81
N ILE A 456 -14.25 17.59 -9.00
CA ILE A 456 -13.58 16.29 -9.25
C ILE A 456 -12.12 16.45 -9.68
N SER A 457 -11.71 17.61 -10.20
CA SER A 457 -10.33 17.81 -10.66
C SER A 457 -9.73 19.12 -10.14
N ILE A 458 -8.39 19.16 -10.12
CA ILE A 458 -7.61 20.36 -9.76
C ILE A 458 -7.91 21.50 -10.75
N GLU A 459 -7.96 21.18 -12.04
CA GLU A 459 -8.22 22.14 -13.12
C GLU A 459 -9.56 22.86 -12.91
N LYS A 460 -10.64 22.10 -12.66
CA LYS A 460 -11.98 22.65 -12.40
C LYS A 460 -12.02 23.50 -11.13
N SER A 461 -11.26 23.12 -10.10
CA SER A 461 -11.14 23.92 -8.87
C SER A 461 -10.45 25.26 -9.12
N GLU A 462 -9.40 25.28 -9.95
CA GLU A 462 -8.67 26.49 -10.31
C GLU A 462 -9.49 27.39 -11.23
N LEU A 463 -10.26 26.81 -12.18
CA LEU A 463 -11.18 27.54 -13.04
C LEU A 463 -12.22 28.27 -12.21
N LEU A 464 -12.89 27.55 -11.29
CA LEU A 464 -13.91 28.13 -10.41
C LEU A 464 -13.31 29.21 -9.51
N SER A 465 -12.10 29.02 -9.00
CA SER A 465 -11.36 30.01 -8.21
C SER A 465 -11.10 31.30 -9.04
N LYS A 466 -10.68 31.18 -10.31
CA LYS A 466 -10.48 32.32 -11.19
C LYS A 466 -11.79 33.11 -11.42
N MET A 467 -12.91 32.41 -11.58
CA MET A 467 -14.23 33.03 -11.80
C MET A 467 -14.71 33.75 -10.53
N LEU A 468 -14.55 33.15 -9.32
CA LEU A 468 -14.90 33.78 -8.04
C LEU A 468 -14.06 35.04 -7.75
N LYS A 469 -12.75 35.01 -8.07
CA LYS A 469 -11.88 36.19 -7.96
C LYS A 469 -12.37 37.34 -8.81
N LYS A 470 -12.86 37.07 -10.03
CA LYS A 470 -13.47 38.11 -10.91
C LYS A 470 -14.73 38.71 -10.31
N ARG A 471 -15.50 37.98 -9.49
CA ARG A 471 -16.70 38.46 -8.75
C ARG A 471 -16.35 39.09 -7.39
N GLY A 472 -15.05 39.11 -6.99
CA GLY A 472 -14.61 39.72 -5.75
C GLY A 472 -14.89 38.89 -4.48
N ILE A 473 -15.31 37.63 -4.60
CA ILE A 473 -15.59 36.73 -3.47
C ILE A 473 -14.29 36.19 -2.89
N LYS A 474 -14.05 36.40 -1.60
CA LYS A 474 -12.94 35.76 -0.85
C LYS A 474 -13.26 34.29 -0.64
N HIS A 475 -12.33 33.42 -1.04
CA HIS A 475 -12.49 31.98 -0.93
C HIS A 475 -11.16 31.30 -0.69
N ASN A 476 -11.22 30.07 -0.15
CA ASN A 476 -10.09 29.17 -0.01
C ASN A 476 -10.20 28.06 -1.06
N VAL A 477 -9.05 27.63 -1.59
CA VAL A 477 -8.97 26.49 -2.52
C VAL A 477 -8.15 25.41 -1.84
N LEU A 478 -8.68 24.21 -1.84
CA LEU A 478 -8.08 23.02 -1.27
C LEU A 478 -7.95 21.96 -2.36
N ASN A 479 -6.72 21.70 -2.77
CA ASN A 479 -6.37 20.69 -3.76
C ASN A 479 -5.07 19.96 -3.36
N ALA A 480 -4.68 18.93 -4.11
CA ALA A 480 -3.49 18.12 -3.82
C ALA A 480 -2.18 18.94 -3.70
N LYS A 481 -2.11 20.12 -4.35
CA LYS A 481 -0.94 21.01 -4.27
C LYS A 481 -0.78 21.70 -2.90
N GLN A 482 -1.83 21.70 -2.05
CA GLN A 482 -1.85 22.41 -0.74
C GLN A 482 -2.16 21.47 0.43
N HIS A 483 -1.73 20.24 0.35
CA HIS A 483 -2.06 19.17 1.29
C HIS A 483 -1.68 19.49 2.75
N GLU A 484 -0.58 20.18 2.99
CA GLU A 484 -0.09 20.50 4.34
C GLU A 484 -1.07 21.39 5.14
N LYS A 485 -1.88 22.23 4.47
CA LYS A 485 -2.86 23.12 5.09
C LYS A 485 -4.30 22.62 5.03
N GLU A 486 -4.48 21.39 4.55
CA GLU A 486 -5.81 20.83 4.30
C GLU A 486 -6.72 20.88 5.53
N ALA A 487 -6.25 20.33 6.64
CA ALA A 487 -7.03 20.24 7.88
C ALA A 487 -7.41 21.61 8.43
N GLU A 488 -6.51 22.59 8.32
CA GLU A 488 -6.75 23.97 8.78
C GLU A 488 -7.82 24.67 7.95
N ILE A 489 -7.75 24.56 6.64
CA ILE A 489 -8.71 25.20 5.71
C ILE A 489 -10.10 24.60 5.91
N VAL A 490 -10.21 23.26 5.98
CA VAL A 490 -11.49 22.57 6.13
C VAL A 490 -12.12 22.86 7.48
N ALA A 491 -11.34 22.91 8.56
CA ALA A 491 -11.84 23.23 9.89
C ALA A 491 -12.48 24.63 9.98
N GLN A 492 -12.07 25.57 9.13
CA GLN A 492 -12.61 26.92 9.07
C GLN A 492 -13.71 27.10 8.00
N ALA A 493 -14.05 26.05 7.24
CA ALA A 493 -15.08 26.11 6.20
C ALA A 493 -16.50 26.37 6.75
N GLY A 494 -16.73 26.16 8.05
CA GLY A 494 -18.01 26.42 8.73
C GLY A 494 -18.22 27.86 9.24
N LYS A 495 -17.29 28.78 9.03
CA LYS A 495 -17.41 30.18 9.43
C LYS A 495 -18.50 30.93 8.66
N LEU A 496 -19.05 31.95 9.25
CA LEU A 496 -20.09 32.80 8.63
C LEU A 496 -19.61 33.32 7.27
N GLY A 497 -20.37 33.04 6.21
CA GLY A 497 -20.08 33.46 4.85
C GLY A 497 -18.79 32.87 4.24
N ALA A 498 -18.15 31.86 4.84
CA ALA A 498 -16.95 31.25 4.28
C ALA A 498 -17.27 30.54 2.96
N VAL A 499 -16.37 30.66 1.97
CA VAL A 499 -16.44 29.93 0.71
C VAL A 499 -15.18 29.09 0.56
N THR A 500 -15.35 27.78 0.46
CA THR A 500 -14.25 26.83 0.30
C THR A 500 -14.50 25.96 -0.92
N ILE A 501 -13.53 25.90 -1.83
CA ILE A 501 -13.53 24.98 -2.98
C ILE A 501 -12.60 23.83 -2.59
N ALA A 502 -13.08 22.60 -2.65
CA ALA A 502 -12.31 21.42 -2.33
C ALA A 502 -12.36 20.41 -3.48
N THR A 503 -11.19 19.89 -3.89
CA THR A 503 -11.18 18.75 -4.80
C THR A 503 -11.54 17.49 -4.03
N ASN A 504 -12.47 16.74 -4.59
CA ASN A 504 -12.89 15.40 -4.21
C ASN A 504 -13.02 15.21 -2.67
N MET A 505 -12.22 14.31 -2.10
CA MET A 505 -12.27 13.91 -0.70
C MET A 505 -11.40 14.77 0.23
N ALA A 506 -10.92 15.93 -0.21
CA ALA A 506 -10.11 16.80 0.63
C ALA A 506 -10.83 17.11 1.95
N GLY A 507 -10.12 16.98 3.07
CA GLY A 507 -10.66 17.13 4.42
C GLY A 507 -11.43 15.93 4.95
N ARG A 508 -11.33 14.74 4.36
CA ARG A 508 -11.89 13.51 4.94
C ARG A 508 -11.27 13.24 6.31
N GLY A 509 -12.10 12.83 7.28
CA GLY A 509 -11.67 12.65 8.68
C GLY A 509 -11.59 13.93 9.49
N THR A 510 -11.86 15.11 8.89
CA THR A 510 -11.92 16.39 9.60
C THR A 510 -13.36 16.86 9.70
N ASP A 511 -13.79 17.19 10.92
CA ASP A 511 -15.14 17.73 11.15
C ASP A 511 -15.21 19.22 10.80
N ILE A 512 -16.27 19.60 10.08
CA ILE A 512 -16.62 21.00 9.82
C ILE A 512 -17.60 21.46 10.90
N ILE A 513 -17.12 22.30 11.81
CA ILE A 513 -17.92 22.85 12.92
C ILE A 513 -18.51 24.17 12.48
N LEU A 514 -19.84 24.39 12.68
CA LEU A 514 -20.48 25.64 12.36
C LEU A 514 -19.95 26.76 13.26
N GLY A 515 -19.60 27.90 12.65
CA GLY A 515 -18.94 29.03 13.31
C GLY A 515 -17.42 28.98 13.29
N GLY A 516 -16.82 27.86 12.86
CA GLY A 516 -15.38 27.62 12.80
C GLY A 516 -14.86 26.68 13.89
N ASN A 517 -13.55 26.45 13.92
CA ASN A 517 -12.90 25.56 14.86
C ASN A 517 -11.96 26.33 15.79
N ALA A 518 -12.28 26.34 17.10
CA ALA A 518 -11.55 27.05 18.13
C ALA A 518 -10.08 26.53 18.26
N GLU A 519 -9.86 25.24 18.11
CA GLU A 519 -8.53 24.62 18.20
C GLU A 519 -7.58 25.20 17.17
N TYR A 520 -8.02 25.29 15.91
CA TYR A 520 -7.18 25.86 14.83
C TYR A 520 -6.96 27.37 15.00
N MET A 521 -7.93 28.08 15.58
CA MET A 521 -7.77 29.50 15.90
C MET A 521 -6.74 29.68 17.01
N ALA A 522 -6.74 28.79 18.02
CA ALA A 522 -5.76 28.79 19.10
C ALA A 522 -4.36 28.51 18.57
N LYS A 523 -4.19 27.49 17.72
CA LYS A 523 -2.91 27.17 17.05
C LYS A 523 -2.38 28.36 16.24
N ALA A 524 -3.23 29.01 15.46
CA ALA A 524 -2.85 30.18 14.69
C ALA A 524 -2.44 31.36 15.58
N ALA A 525 -3.07 31.53 16.76
CA ALA A 525 -2.69 32.54 17.72
C ALA A 525 -1.35 32.21 18.41
N MET A 526 -1.09 30.97 18.74
CA MET A 526 0.20 30.51 19.28
C MET A 526 1.34 30.75 18.28
N ARG A 527 1.15 30.46 16.99
CA ARG A 527 2.12 30.80 15.93
C ARG A 527 2.47 32.28 15.91
N LYS A 528 1.45 33.17 16.05
CA LYS A 528 1.66 34.63 16.13
C LYS A 528 2.37 35.05 17.40
N GLN A 529 2.27 34.26 18.47
CA GLN A 529 3.00 34.51 19.75
C GLN A 529 4.43 33.97 19.70
N GLY A 530 4.84 33.30 18.61
CA GLY A 530 6.21 32.83 18.39
C GLY A 530 6.49 31.40 18.88
N PHE A 531 5.46 30.60 19.19
CA PHE A 531 5.64 29.18 19.47
C PHE A 531 6.08 28.44 18.22
N THR A 532 6.98 27.46 18.35
CA THR A 532 7.41 26.59 17.25
C THR A 532 6.30 25.60 16.88
N GLU A 533 6.30 25.08 15.65
CA GLU A 533 5.31 24.09 15.22
C GLU A 533 5.36 22.82 16.10
N GLU A 534 6.56 22.38 16.48
CA GLU A 534 6.77 21.25 17.38
C GLU A 534 6.09 21.44 18.74
N LEU A 535 6.26 22.64 19.35
CA LEU A 535 5.60 22.98 20.61
C LEU A 535 4.06 23.10 20.48
N ILE A 536 3.58 23.56 19.33
CA ILE A 536 2.13 23.65 19.06
C ILE A 536 1.55 22.23 18.88
N GLU A 537 2.25 21.32 18.23
CA GLU A 537 1.84 19.92 18.14
C GLU A 537 1.81 19.25 19.51
N GLU A 538 2.86 19.43 20.33
CA GLU A 538 2.92 18.91 21.70
C GLU A 538 1.88 19.57 22.63
N ALA A 539 1.55 20.86 22.42
CA ALA A 539 0.50 21.56 23.17
C ALA A 539 -0.89 20.97 22.91
N THR A 540 -1.13 20.48 21.70
CA THR A 540 -2.39 19.82 21.33
C THR A 540 -2.34 18.30 21.50
N GLY A 541 -1.16 17.74 21.69
CA GLY A 541 -0.94 16.33 22.00
C GLY A 541 -1.52 15.91 23.34
N TYR A 542 -1.81 14.63 23.47
CA TYR A 542 -2.40 14.03 24.65
C TYR A 542 -1.39 13.18 25.45
N ALA A 543 -0.14 13.11 25.01
CA ALA A 543 0.91 12.37 25.72
C ALA A 543 1.16 12.96 27.12
N GLU A 544 1.46 12.13 28.11
CA GLU A 544 1.88 12.60 29.43
C GLU A 544 3.30 13.13 29.33
N THR A 545 3.56 14.29 29.92
CA THR A 545 4.87 14.95 29.94
C THR A 545 5.09 15.71 31.24
N ASP A 546 6.34 15.69 31.69
CA ASP A 546 6.82 16.51 32.83
C ASP A 546 7.60 17.74 32.33
N ASP A 547 7.68 17.98 31.04
CA ASP A 547 8.38 19.12 30.43
C ASP A 547 7.59 20.41 30.66
N GLU A 548 8.21 21.36 31.41
CA GLU A 548 7.59 22.64 31.80
C GLU A 548 7.24 23.51 30.58
N GLU A 549 8.03 23.43 29.48
CA GLU A 549 7.77 24.19 28.25
C GLU A 549 6.53 23.68 27.54
N ILE A 550 6.36 22.37 27.47
CA ILE A 550 5.17 21.73 26.89
C ILE A 550 3.96 21.97 27.77
N ILE A 551 4.08 21.91 29.10
CA ILE A 551 2.99 22.18 30.05
C ILE A 551 2.51 23.63 29.90
N ASN A 552 3.43 24.59 29.79
CA ASN A 552 3.11 25.99 29.57
C ASN A 552 2.42 26.21 28.22
N ALA A 553 2.91 25.60 27.17
CA ALA A 553 2.29 25.64 25.85
C ALA A 553 0.85 25.04 25.89
N ARG A 554 0.62 23.95 26.62
CA ARG A 554 -0.71 23.34 26.83
C ARG A 554 -1.66 24.27 27.57
N ASN A 555 -1.19 24.94 28.58
CA ASN A 555 -2.01 25.90 29.35
C ASN A 555 -2.40 27.09 28.47
N THR A 556 -1.44 27.68 27.73
CA THR A 556 -1.69 28.74 26.76
C THR A 556 -2.69 28.32 25.68
N PHE A 557 -2.53 27.09 25.16
CA PHE A 557 -3.46 26.52 24.18
C PHE A 557 -4.89 26.42 24.77
N ARG A 558 -5.04 25.89 26.01
CA ARG A 558 -6.35 25.76 26.66
C ARG A 558 -7.04 27.10 26.85
N GLU A 559 -6.32 28.11 27.36
CA GLU A 559 -6.88 29.46 27.55
C GLU A 559 -7.34 30.07 26.21
N LEU A 560 -6.52 29.97 25.17
CA LEU A 560 -6.89 30.45 23.83
C LEU A 560 -8.06 29.67 23.24
N ASN A 561 -8.06 28.33 23.37
CA ASN A 561 -9.12 27.48 22.87
C ASN A 561 -10.47 27.77 23.55
N ASP A 562 -10.49 27.95 24.87
CA ASP A 562 -11.71 28.26 25.60
C ASP A 562 -12.24 29.66 25.27
N LYS A 563 -11.34 30.64 25.13
CA LYS A 563 -11.69 31.98 24.64
C LYS A 563 -12.36 31.88 23.25
N TYR A 564 -11.74 31.19 22.29
CA TYR A 564 -12.29 31.07 20.95
C TYR A 564 -13.57 30.22 20.90
N LYS A 565 -13.76 29.24 21.77
CA LYS A 565 -15.03 28.50 21.89
C LYS A 565 -16.19 29.42 22.25
N GLU A 566 -15.97 30.38 23.15
CA GLU A 566 -17.02 31.35 23.49
C GLU A 566 -17.32 32.33 22.33
N GLU A 567 -16.29 32.81 21.63
CA GLU A 567 -16.45 33.66 20.44
C GLU A 567 -17.26 32.97 19.34
N ILE A 568 -16.98 31.67 19.10
CA ILE A 568 -17.63 30.86 18.05
C ILE A 568 -19.11 30.60 18.35
N LYS A 569 -19.52 30.49 19.62
CA LYS A 569 -20.93 30.18 19.97
C LYS A 569 -21.93 31.14 19.29
N GLY A 570 -21.68 32.44 19.34
CA GLY A 570 -22.54 33.44 18.71
C GLY A 570 -22.50 33.39 17.18
N GLU A 571 -21.36 33.05 16.59
CA GLU A 571 -21.23 32.91 15.14
C GLU A 571 -21.93 31.63 14.64
N ALA A 572 -21.82 30.53 15.38
CA ALA A 572 -22.47 29.27 15.08
C ALA A 572 -24.01 29.40 15.04
N GLU A 573 -24.61 30.17 15.95
CA GLU A 573 -26.06 30.43 15.92
C GLU A 573 -26.48 31.19 14.67
N LYS A 574 -25.74 32.22 14.27
CA LYS A 574 -26.00 32.96 13.01
C LYS A 574 -25.91 32.08 11.79
N VAL A 575 -24.93 31.15 11.77
CA VAL A 575 -24.76 30.19 10.68
C VAL A 575 -25.92 29.18 10.66
N ARG A 576 -26.44 28.74 11.81
CA ARG A 576 -27.64 27.89 11.90
C ARG A 576 -28.87 28.61 11.38
N GLU A 577 -29.05 29.88 11.73
CA GLU A 577 -30.16 30.74 11.25
C GLU A 577 -30.07 30.95 9.73
N ALA A 578 -28.85 31.09 9.17
CA ALA A 578 -28.62 31.20 7.74
C ALA A 578 -28.87 29.89 6.96
N GLY A 579 -29.15 28.76 7.66
CA GLY A 579 -29.47 27.46 7.08
C GLY A 579 -28.34 26.41 7.19
N GLY A 580 -27.28 26.69 7.94
CA GLY A 580 -26.14 25.81 8.15
C GLY A 580 -25.23 25.72 6.91
N LEU A 581 -24.37 24.73 6.87
CA LEU A 581 -23.40 24.54 5.77
C LEU A 581 -24.12 24.12 4.48
N TYR A 582 -23.82 24.83 3.38
CA TYR A 582 -24.30 24.49 2.04
C TYR A 582 -23.23 23.73 1.26
N ILE A 583 -23.53 22.48 0.90
CA ILE A 583 -22.69 21.62 0.05
C ILE A 583 -23.12 21.78 -1.40
N MET A 584 -22.20 22.18 -2.26
CA MET A 584 -22.41 22.26 -3.70
C MET A 584 -21.49 21.29 -4.40
N GLY A 585 -22.02 20.27 -5.07
CA GLY A 585 -21.25 19.39 -5.96
C GLY A 585 -21.28 19.95 -7.39
N THR A 586 -20.15 20.11 -8.04
CA THR A 586 -20.09 20.59 -9.44
C THR A 586 -20.25 19.48 -10.46
N GLU A 587 -20.14 18.24 -10.03
CA GLU A 587 -20.31 17.02 -10.83
C GLU A 587 -20.70 15.86 -9.92
N ARG A 588 -21.26 14.79 -10.51
CA ARG A 588 -21.40 13.51 -9.83
C ARG A 588 -20.13 12.71 -9.97
N HIS A 589 -19.75 12.05 -8.89
CA HIS A 589 -18.62 11.14 -8.89
C HIS A 589 -18.97 9.79 -9.52
N GLU A 590 -17.98 8.96 -9.78
CA GLU A 590 -18.17 7.61 -10.30
C GLU A 590 -18.99 6.70 -9.38
N SER A 591 -18.99 6.98 -8.07
CA SER A 591 -19.74 6.23 -7.06
C SER A 591 -20.67 7.14 -6.27
N ARG A 592 -21.94 6.69 -6.09
CA ARG A 592 -22.95 7.33 -5.23
C ARG A 592 -22.48 7.49 -3.79
N ARG A 593 -21.61 6.61 -3.36
CA ARG A 593 -21.00 6.62 -2.03
C ARG A 593 -20.19 7.90 -1.81
N ILE A 594 -19.37 8.31 -2.77
CA ILE A 594 -18.55 9.53 -2.70
C ILE A 594 -19.44 10.76 -2.62
N ASP A 595 -20.53 10.82 -3.41
CA ASP A 595 -21.51 11.88 -3.35
C ASP A 595 -22.18 11.98 -1.97
N ASN A 596 -22.51 10.82 -1.37
CA ASN A 596 -23.08 10.76 -0.03
C ASN A 596 -22.08 11.18 1.05
N GLN A 597 -20.80 10.91 0.89
CA GLN A 597 -19.75 11.41 1.79
C GLN A 597 -19.61 12.93 1.70
N LEU A 598 -19.71 13.50 0.50
CA LEU A 598 -19.70 14.94 0.31
C LEU A 598 -20.93 15.59 0.97
N ARG A 599 -22.14 15.08 0.73
CA ARG A 599 -23.38 15.53 1.40
C ARG A 599 -23.27 15.39 2.91
N GLY A 600 -22.68 14.32 3.42
CA GLY A 600 -22.51 14.00 4.84
C GLY A 600 -21.61 14.98 5.61
N ARG A 601 -21.00 15.95 4.94
CA ARG A 601 -20.24 17.03 5.61
C ARG A 601 -21.14 18.07 6.24
N ALA A 602 -22.41 18.18 5.81
CA ALA A 602 -23.42 19.05 6.40
C ALA A 602 -24.51 18.26 7.16
N GLY A 603 -25.19 18.92 8.08
CA GLY A 603 -26.32 18.34 8.83
C GLY A 603 -25.89 17.31 9.88
N ARG A 604 -24.79 17.54 10.58
CA ARG A 604 -24.26 16.67 11.64
C ARG A 604 -24.90 16.97 12.98
N GLN A 605 -25.14 15.95 13.78
CA GLN A 605 -25.67 16.05 15.16
C GLN A 605 -26.90 16.96 15.32
N GLY A 606 -27.80 16.97 14.30
CA GLY A 606 -29.02 17.77 14.29
C GLY A 606 -28.83 19.22 13.85
N ASP A 607 -27.68 19.62 13.35
CA ASP A 607 -27.49 20.92 12.73
C ASP A 607 -28.24 21.00 11.38
N PRO A 608 -28.73 22.18 10.97
CA PRO A 608 -29.29 22.39 9.64
C PRO A 608 -28.17 22.32 8.58
N GLY A 609 -28.56 22.08 7.35
CA GLY A 609 -27.65 22.06 6.21
C GLY A 609 -28.42 21.91 4.91
N VAL A 610 -27.73 22.17 3.80
CA VAL A 610 -28.30 22.05 2.45
C VAL A 610 -27.29 21.36 1.57
N SER A 611 -27.74 20.51 0.65
CA SER A 611 -26.88 19.99 -0.41
C SER A 611 -27.54 20.09 -1.77
N ARG A 612 -26.76 20.35 -2.82
CA ARG A 612 -27.20 20.38 -4.21
C ARG A 612 -26.07 20.03 -5.14
N PHE A 613 -26.37 19.28 -6.21
CA PHE A 613 -25.44 19.03 -7.31
C PHE A 613 -25.84 19.86 -8.53
N PHE A 614 -24.82 20.46 -9.17
CA PHE A 614 -24.92 21.20 -10.42
C PHE A 614 -24.19 20.39 -11.49
N LEU A 615 -24.91 19.95 -12.50
CA LEU A 615 -24.45 18.98 -13.46
C LEU A 615 -24.55 19.52 -14.89
N SER A 616 -23.73 19.00 -15.79
CA SER A 616 -23.81 19.30 -17.23
C SER A 616 -23.90 18.01 -18.03
N THR A 617 -24.48 18.06 -19.22
CA THR A 617 -24.45 16.94 -20.18
C THR A 617 -23.05 16.71 -20.76
N GLU A 618 -22.14 17.65 -20.58
CA GLU A 618 -20.75 17.58 -21.01
C GLU A 618 -19.83 16.96 -19.94
N ASP A 619 -20.34 16.79 -18.70
CA ASP A 619 -19.58 16.14 -17.64
C ASP A 619 -19.19 14.72 -18.02
N ASP A 620 -18.00 14.27 -17.64
CA ASP A 620 -17.44 12.97 -18.07
C ASP A 620 -18.35 11.78 -17.77
N LEU A 621 -18.96 11.71 -16.59
CA LEU A 621 -19.92 10.68 -16.24
C LEU A 621 -21.10 10.64 -17.24
N MET A 622 -21.58 11.80 -17.62
CA MET A 622 -22.72 11.93 -18.54
C MET A 622 -22.32 11.65 -19.98
N ARG A 623 -21.15 12.11 -20.38
CA ARG A 623 -20.60 11.90 -21.72
C ARG A 623 -20.30 10.43 -21.99
N LEU A 624 -19.70 9.72 -21.01
CA LEU A 624 -19.27 8.33 -21.19
C LEU A 624 -20.36 7.30 -20.88
N PHE A 625 -21.26 7.58 -19.94
CA PHE A 625 -22.23 6.59 -19.44
C PHE A 625 -23.69 7.04 -19.52
N GLY A 626 -23.97 8.33 -19.74
CA GLY A 626 -25.33 8.89 -19.79
C GLY A 626 -26.09 8.58 -21.08
N GLY A 627 -25.36 8.26 -22.16
CA GLY A 627 -25.88 7.86 -23.45
C GLY A 627 -26.50 9.00 -24.30
N ASP A 628 -26.57 8.77 -25.60
CA ASP A 628 -27.06 9.73 -26.58
C ASP A 628 -28.54 10.13 -26.36
N ARG A 629 -29.28 9.33 -25.62
CA ARG A 629 -30.70 9.61 -25.31
C ARG A 629 -30.89 10.91 -24.54
N MET A 630 -29.99 11.24 -23.62
CA MET A 630 -30.07 12.47 -22.84
C MET A 630 -29.68 13.69 -23.68
N LYS A 631 -28.64 13.55 -24.52
CA LYS A 631 -28.24 14.58 -25.44
C LYS A 631 -29.36 14.92 -26.43
N MET A 632 -29.93 13.89 -27.05
CA MET A 632 -31.09 14.06 -27.95
C MET A 632 -32.33 14.67 -27.29
N MET A 633 -32.56 14.30 -25.97
CA MET A 633 -33.68 14.88 -25.24
C MET A 633 -33.46 16.38 -24.97
N MET A 634 -32.24 16.76 -24.60
CA MET A 634 -31.88 18.17 -24.36
C MET A 634 -31.93 19.02 -25.66
N GLU A 635 -31.48 18.47 -26.78
CA GLU A 635 -31.57 19.10 -28.07
C GLU A 635 -33.02 19.33 -28.52
N ARG A 636 -33.89 18.34 -28.30
CA ARG A 636 -35.32 18.45 -28.62
C ARG A 636 -36.06 19.47 -27.75
N MET A 637 -35.64 19.67 -26.49
CA MET A 637 -36.27 20.62 -25.58
C MET A 637 -35.86 22.08 -25.85
N ASN A 638 -34.91 22.34 -26.76
CA ASN A 638 -34.39 23.68 -27.12
C ASN A 638 -34.11 24.59 -25.92
N VAL A 639 -33.46 24.00 -24.85
CA VAL A 639 -33.19 24.66 -23.58
C VAL A 639 -32.03 25.65 -23.74
N ALA A 640 -32.15 26.84 -23.17
CA ALA A 640 -31.06 27.82 -23.13
C ALA A 640 -29.89 27.29 -22.25
N GLU A 641 -28.65 27.71 -22.51
CA GLU A 641 -27.44 27.19 -21.86
C GLU A 641 -27.41 27.43 -20.35
N ASP A 642 -28.01 28.51 -19.89
CA ASP A 642 -28.07 28.96 -18.49
C ASP A 642 -29.34 28.49 -17.75
N MET A 643 -30.26 27.81 -18.42
CA MET A 643 -31.53 27.40 -17.83
C MET A 643 -31.39 26.00 -17.15
N PRO A 644 -31.60 25.89 -15.82
CA PRO A 644 -31.54 24.60 -15.13
C PRO A 644 -32.76 23.74 -15.46
N ILE A 645 -32.54 22.45 -15.64
CA ILE A 645 -33.60 21.43 -15.69
C ILE A 645 -33.58 20.64 -14.39
N GLU A 646 -34.64 20.78 -13.63
CA GLU A 646 -34.83 20.04 -12.38
C GLU A 646 -35.94 18.99 -12.62
N ASN A 647 -35.55 17.75 -12.89
CA ASN A 647 -36.48 16.65 -13.13
C ASN A 647 -35.99 15.38 -12.44
N LYS A 648 -36.88 14.75 -11.65
CA LYS A 648 -36.62 13.46 -10.98
C LYS A 648 -36.23 12.35 -11.96
N MET A 649 -36.72 12.40 -13.20
CA MET A 649 -36.37 11.45 -14.24
C MET A 649 -34.88 11.56 -14.64
N LEU A 650 -34.35 12.78 -14.74
CA LEU A 650 -32.91 13.01 -15.02
C LEU A 650 -32.05 12.51 -13.87
N THR A 651 -32.41 12.81 -12.63
CA THR A 651 -31.70 12.28 -11.45
C THR A 651 -31.65 10.75 -11.48
N SER A 652 -32.75 10.08 -11.85
CA SER A 652 -32.78 8.61 -11.93
C SER A 652 -31.90 8.07 -13.07
N ILE A 653 -31.79 8.77 -14.21
CA ILE A 653 -30.89 8.40 -15.30
C ILE A 653 -29.44 8.52 -14.86
N ILE A 654 -29.08 9.59 -14.14
CA ILE A 654 -27.75 9.84 -13.62
C ILE A 654 -27.36 8.77 -12.59
N GLU A 655 -28.26 8.46 -11.65
CA GLU A 655 -28.06 7.38 -10.67
C GLU A 655 -27.87 6.01 -11.36
N GLY A 656 -28.62 5.74 -12.42
CA GLY A 656 -28.43 4.52 -13.23
C GLY A 656 -27.11 4.48 -13.98
N SER A 657 -26.56 5.64 -14.37
CA SER A 657 -25.23 5.74 -14.96
C SER A 657 -24.14 5.46 -13.94
N GLN A 658 -24.26 6.02 -12.73
CA GLN A 658 -23.34 5.73 -11.61
C GLN A 658 -23.39 4.23 -11.24
N GLU A 659 -24.57 3.62 -11.17
CA GLU A 659 -24.72 2.19 -10.89
C GLU A 659 -23.98 1.31 -11.92
N LYS A 660 -24.02 1.67 -13.20
CA LYS A 660 -23.24 0.97 -14.23
C LYS A 660 -21.74 1.08 -14.01
N VAL A 661 -21.25 2.27 -13.62
CA VAL A 661 -19.83 2.48 -13.31
C VAL A 661 -19.43 1.68 -12.06
N GLU A 662 -20.25 1.72 -11.01
CA GLU A 662 -20.05 0.94 -9.78
C GLU A 662 -19.94 -0.55 -10.09
N LEU A 663 -20.88 -1.12 -10.87
CA LEU A 663 -20.86 -2.53 -11.28
C LEU A 663 -19.63 -2.88 -12.11
N ARG A 664 -19.23 -2.01 -13.03
CA ARG A 664 -18.01 -2.22 -13.81
C ARG A 664 -16.77 -2.25 -12.92
N ASN A 665 -16.65 -1.27 -12.03
CA ASN A 665 -15.54 -1.18 -11.10
C ASN A 665 -15.50 -2.37 -10.14
N PHE A 666 -16.66 -2.86 -9.69
CA PHE A 666 -16.78 -4.10 -8.94
C PHE A 666 -16.29 -5.30 -9.76
N GLY A 667 -16.69 -5.40 -11.04
CA GLY A 667 -16.18 -6.44 -11.95
C GLY A 667 -14.67 -6.45 -12.03
N ILE A 668 -14.04 -5.27 -12.24
CA ILE A 668 -12.57 -5.15 -12.30
C ILE A 668 -11.91 -5.61 -10.98
N ARG A 669 -12.44 -5.20 -9.81
CA ARG A 669 -11.90 -5.64 -8.52
C ARG A 669 -12.08 -7.15 -8.30
N LYS A 670 -13.19 -7.72 -8.76
CA LYS A 670 -13.46 -9.15 -8.70
C LYS A 670 -12.49 -9.93 -9.58
N ASP A 671 -12.24 -9.47 -10.80
CA ASP A 671 -11.26 -10.08 -11.70
C ASP A 671 -9.85 -10.05 -11.09
N VAL A 672 -9.42 -8.89 -10.56
CA VAL A 672 -8.12 -8.78 -9.87
C VAL A 672 -8.03 -9.78 -8.72
N LEU A 673 -9.08 -9.92 -7.93
CA LEU A 673 -9.13 -10.86 -6.83
C LEU A 673 -9.06 -12.32 -7.30
N GLN A 674 -9.77 -12.69 -8.37
CA GLN A 674 -9.77 -14.06 -8.88
C GLN A 674 -8.37 -14.51 -9.32
N TYR A 675 -7.60 -13.63 -9.97
CA TYR A 675 -6.20 -13.88 -10.31
C TYR A 675 -5.31 -13.92 -9.06
N ASP A 676 -5.48 -12.98 -8.13
CA ASP A 676 -4.66 -12.96 -6.91
C ASP A 676 -5.01 -14.11 -5.93
N ASP A 677 -6.22 -14.66 -5.97
CA ASP A 677 -6.59 -15.84 -5.18
C ASP A 677 -5.76 -17.09 -5.57
N VAL A 678 -5.34 -17.20 -6.83
CA VAL A 678 -4.41 -18.26 -7.27
C VAL A 678 -3.04 -18.02 -6.63
N MET A 679 -2.49 -16.83 -6.79
CA MET A 679 -1.24 -16.43 -6.17
C MET A 679 -1.28 -16.52 -4.64
N ASN A 680 -2.43 -16.21 -4.03
CA ASN A 680 -2.58 -16.23 -2.59
C ASN A 680 -2.47 -17.65 -2.01
N LYS A 681 -3.01 -18.66 -2.68
CA LYS A 681 -2.86 -20.06 -2.27
C LYS A 681 -1.40 -20.51 -2.32
N GLN A 682 -0.68 -20.15 -3.37
CA GLN A 682 0.74 -20.42 -3.50
C GLN A 682 1.55 -19.67 -2.41
N ARG A 683 1.21 -18.39 -2.16
CA ARG A 683 1.81 -17.57 -1.10
C ARG A 683 1.60 -18.19 0.29
N GLU A 684 0.40 -18.67 0.60
CA GLU A 684 0.10 -19.33 1.88
C GLU A 684 0.96 -20.60 2.07
N ILE A 685 1.19 -21.38 1.03
CA ILE A 685 2.06 -22.56 1.08
C ILE A 685 3.51 -22.13 1.34
N ILE A 686 4.05 -21.22 0.52
CA ILE A 686 5.46 -20.78 0.63
C ILE A 686 5.72 -20.10 1.97
N TYR A 687 4.85 -19.16 2.38
CA TYR A 687 5.04 -18.43 3.63
C TYR A 687 4.81 -19.32 4.85
N GLY A 688 3.91 -20.32 4.74
CA GLY A 688 3.71 -21.34 5.77
C GLY A 688 4.95 -22.22 5.98
N GLN A 689 5.53 -22.75 4.89
CA GLN A 689 6.77 -23.52 4.93
C GLN A 689 7.93 -22.67 5.44
N ARG A 690 8.03 -21.43 4.97
CA ARG A 690 9.05 -20.49 5.40
C ARG A 690 8.96 -20.18 6.91
N ASP A 691 7.76 -20.07 7.43
CA ASP A 691 7.52 -19.84 8.87
C ASP A 691 7.92 -21.05 9.72
N GLN A 692 7.68 -22.28 9.24
CA GLN A 692 8.14 -23.50 9.89
C GLN A 692 9.67 -23.52 10.00
N VAL A 693 10.36 -23.20 8.91
CA VAL A 693 11.84 -23.09 8.88
C VAL A 693 12.35 -22.02 9.85
N LEU A 694 11.69 -20.86 9.93
CA LEU A 694 12.05 -19.79 10.84
C LEU A 694 11.78 -20.14 12.32
N ASN A 695 10.78 -20.98 12.59
CA ASN A 695 10.45 -21.41 13.94
C ASN A 695 11.42 -22.48 14.51
N GLY A 696 12.40 -22.92 13.73
CA GLY A 696 13.48 -23.80 14.18
C GLY A 696 13.11 -25.27 14.10
N GLU A 697 12.26 -25.69 13.16
CA GLU A 697 12.10 -27.11 12.84
C GLU A 697 13.44 -27.68 12.36
N ASP A 698 13.75 -28.89 12.80
CA ASP A 698 14.94 -29.59 12.34
C ASP A 698 14.78 -29.93 10.85
N LEU A 699 15.65 -29.35 10.03
CA LEU A 699 15.60 -29.49 8.58
C LEU A 699 16.40 -30.67 8.07
N HIS A 700 17.17 -31.33 8.93
CA HIS A 700 18.09 -32.39 8.51
C HIS A 700 17.40 -33.49 7.69
N GLU A 701 16.37 -34.11 8.27
CA GLU A 701 15.62 -35.17 7.55
C GLU A 701 14.94 -34.62 6.28
N THR A 702 14.50 -33.34 6.31
CA THR A 702 13.90 -32.68 5.15
C THR A 702 14.90 -32.48 4.03
N ILE A 703 16.13 -32.07 4.33
CA ILE A 703 17.21 -31.92 3.32
C ILE A 703 17.62 -33.26 2.76
N LEU A 704 17.75 -34.31 3.60
CA LEU A 704 18.06 -35.66 3.12
C LEU A 704 16.97 -36.16 2.16
N LYS A 705 15.70 -35.95 2.49
CA LYS A 705 14.59 -36.28 1.60
C LYS A 705 14.64 -35.47 0.32
N MET A 706 14.99 -34.19 0.37
CA MET A 706 15.17 -33.35 -0.83
C MET A 706 16.26 -33.95 -1.77
N VAL A 707 17.33 -34.50 -1.20
CA VAL A 707 18.38 -35.20 -1.99
C VAL A 707 17.78 -36.39 -2.72
N GLU A 708 17.04 -37.24 -2.03
CA GLU A 708 16.41 -38.44 -2.61
C GLU A 708 15.41 -38.07 -3.71
N ASP A 709 14.54 -37.09 -3.42
CA ASP A 709 13.50 -36.61 -4.34
C ASP A 709 14.11 -35.93 -5.58
N THR A 710 15.19 -35.16 -5.45
CA THR A 710 15.89 -34.51 -6.57
C THR A 710 16.49 -35.54 -7.51
N ILE A 711 17.14 -36.57 -6.94
CA ILE A 711 17.73 -37.65 -7.73
C ILE A 711 16.64 -38.47 -8.39
N ALA A 712 15.54 -38.79 -7.68
CA ALA A 712 14.42 -39.54 -8.26
C ALA A 712 13.77 -38.79 -9.45
N THR A 713 13.64 -37.45 -9.36
CA THR A 713 13.11 -36.62 -10.45
C THR A 713 14.04 -36.68 -11.67
N SER A 714 15.35 -36.51 -11.49
CA SER A 714 16.30 -36.58 -12.60
C SER A 714 16.39 -37.97 -13.22
N ILE A 715 16.29 -39.03 -12.43
CA ILE A 715 16.22 -40.39 -12.97
C ILE A 715 15.02 -40.58 -13.90
N LYS A 716 13.83 -40.14 -13.46
CA LYS A 716 12.62 -40.18 -14.30
C LYS A 716 12.74 -39.36 -15.58
N GLN A 717 13.46 -38.23 -15.52
CA GLN A 717 13.64 -37.35 -16.67
C GLN A 717 14.63 -37.92 -17.69
N TYR A 718 15.77 -38.44 -17.24
CA TYR A 718 16.85 -38.90 -18.12
C TYR A 718 16.79 -40.41 -18.44
N LEU A 719 16.17 -41.20 -17.56
CA LEU A 719 16.01 -42.64 -17.69
C LEU A 719 14.52 -43.03 -17.65
N PRO A 720 13.72 -42.65 -18.66
CA PRO A 720 12.29 -42.95 -18.68
C PRO A 720 12.04 -44.48 -18.73
N GLU A 721 10.85 -44.88 -18.27
CA GLU A 721 10.40 -46.28 -18.36
C GLU A 721 10.55 -46.83 -19.77
N GLY A 722 11.27 -47.94 -19.95
CA GLY A 722 11.52 -48.56 -21.21
C GLY A 722 12.94 -49.07 -21.40
N PRO A 723 13.30 -49.53 -22.62
CA PRO A 723 14.63 -50.08 -22.91
C PRO A 723 15.75 -49.06 -22.69
N ALA A 724 16.92 -49.52 -22.22
CA ALA A 724 18.11 -48.68 -21.97
C ALA A 724 18.59 -47.89 -23.20
N GLU A 725 18.25 -48.34 -24.42
CA GLU A 725 18.54 -47.62 -25.68
C GLU A 725 17.87 -46.22 -25.74
N HIS A 726 16.79 -45.99 -24.95
CA HIS A 726 16.08 -44.70 -24.86
C HIS A 726 16.57 -43.83 -23.70
N TRP A 727 17.49 -44.33 -22.90
CA TRP A 727 18.02 -43.59 -21.76
C TRP A 727 19.07 -42.56 -22.20
N ASN A 728 18.98 -41.36 -21.66
CA ASN A 728 19.99 -40.35 -21.90
C ASN A 728 20.98 -40.30 -20.73
N PHE A 729 21.66 -41.42 -20.47
CA PHE A 729 22.57 -41.60 -19.34
C PHE A 729 23.74 -40.60 -19.38
N GLN A 730 24.27 -40.28 -20.58
CA GLN A 730 25.35 -39.28 -20.69
C GLN A 730 24.90 -37.90 -20.19
N SER A 731 23.70 -37.45 -20.55
CA SER A 731 23.17 -36.17 -20.05
C SER A 731 22.93 -36.18 -18.54
N LEU A 732 22.52 -37.32 -17.95
CA LEU A 732 22.42 -37.50 -16.50
C LEU A 732 23.80 -37.35 -15.84
N LYS A 733 24.82 -37.98 -16.41
CA LYS A 733 26.22 -37.90 -15.94
C LYS A 733 26.74 -36.47 -16.03
N ASP A 734 26.52 -35.79 -17.15
CA ASP A 734 26.94 -34.41 -17.37
C ASP A 734 26.23 -33.43 -16.39
N TYR A 735 24.96 -33.70 -16.10
CA TYR A 735 24.18 -32.91 -15.14
C TYR A 735 24.76 -32.99 -13.72
N TYR A 736 25.19 -34.15 -13.27
CA TYR A 736 25.77 -34.35 -11.94
C TYR A 736 27.27 -34.10 -11.87
N ALA A 737 27.94 -33.91 -13.02
CA ALA A 737 29.38 -33.69 -13.10
C ALA A 737 29.80 -32.45 -12.28
N GLY A 738 30.82 -32.59 -11.44
CA GLY A 738 31.43 -31.48 -10.69
C GLY A 738 30.74 -31.10 -9.39
N TRP A 739 29.56 -31.63 -9.07
CA TRP A 739 28.90 -31.36 -7.79
C TRP A 739 28.46 -32.61 -7.03
N LEU A 740 28.04 -33.67 -7.70
CA LEU A 740 27.74 -34.97 -7.10
C LEU A 740 28.73 -36.04 -7.57
N ILE A 741 28.91 -36.20 -8.89
CA ILE A 741 29.84 -37.17 -9.41
C ILE A 741 31.25 -36.61 -9.30
N ARG A 742 32.05 -37.17 -8.40
CA ARG A 742 33.47 -36.82 -8.15
C ARG A 742 34.45 -37.74 -8.88
N ASP A 743 34.05 -38.98 -9.12
CA ASP A 743 34.82 -40.02 -9.82
C ASP A 743 34.00 -40.52 -11.02
N ASP A 744 34.37 -40.05 -12.21
CA ASP A 744 33.72 -40.40 -13.46
C ASP A 744 33.85 -41.92 -13.78
N SER A 745 34.89 -42.60 -13.26
CA SER A 745 35.09 -44.01 -13.52
C SER A 745 34.04 -44.92 -12.89
N LYS A 746 33.39 -44.50 -11.82
CA LYS A 746 32.30 -45.22 -11.16
C LYS A 746 31.03 -45.29 -12.01
N TYR A 747 30.87 -44.34 -12.92
CA TYR A 747 29.70 -44.14 -13.79
C TYR A 747 30.05 -44.29 -15.27
N ASP A 748 31.06 -45.11 -15.57
CA ASP A 748 31.50 -45.43 -16.96
C ASP A 748 30.86 -46.75 -17.37
N PHE A 749 29.54 -46.71 -17.63
CA PHE A 749 28.77 -47.89 -18.06
C PHE A 749 28.68 -47.97 -19.57
N SER A 750 28.88 -49.18 -20.12
CA SER A 750 28.57 -49.48 -21.50
C SER A 750 27.05 -49.66 -21.70
N LEU A 751 26.58 -49.64 -22.94
CA LEU A 751 25.17 -49.90 -23.22
C LEU A 751 24.74 -51.29 -22.72
N GLU A 752 25.61 -52.31 -22.87
CA GLU A 752 25.38 -53.67 -22.38
C GLU A 752 25.23 -53.70 -20.83
N ASP A 753 26.03 -52.92 -20.10
CA ASP A 753 25.91 -52.79 -18.64
C ASP A 753 24.57 -52.12 -18.25
N LEU A 754 24.12 -51.10 -19.01
CA LEU A 754 22.88 -50.39 -18.75
C LEU A 754 21.61 -51.21 -19.07
N GLU A 755 21.71 -52.19 -20.01
CA GLU A 755 20.62 -53.13 -20.31
C GLU A 755 20.37 -54.13 -19.18
N ASP A 756 21.38 -54.42 -18.36
CA ASP A 756 21.29 -55.30 -17.21
C ASP A 756 20.95 -54.60 -15.90
N MET A 757 20.85 -53.23 -15.91
CA MET A 757 20.57 -52.40 -14.72
C MET A 757 19.13 -51.83 -14.74
N GLU A 758 18.57 -51.71 -13.54
CA GLU A 758 17.31 -51.01 -13.36
C GLU A 758 17.55 -49.52 -12.99
N PRO A 759 16.69 -48.54 -13.41
CA PRO A 759 16.86 -47.14 -13.06
C PRO A 759 16.99 -46.90 -11.55
N GLU A 760 16.34 -47.73 -10.72
CA GLU A 760 16.38 -47.66 -9.25
C GLU A 760 17.77 -48.02 -8.69
N GLU A 761 18.55 -48.84 -9.37
CA GLU A 761 19.92 -49.16 -8.97
C GLU A 761 20.83 -47.95 -9.16
N ILE A 762 20.70 -47.26 -10.30
CA ILE A 762 21.46 -46.06 -10.62
C ILE A 762 21.04 -44.94 -9.66
N GLN A 763 19.73 -44.82 -9.37
CA GLN A 763 19.20 -43.90 -8.38
C GLN A 763 19.84 -44.11 -7.01
N LYS A 764 19.89 -45.34 -6.56
CA LYS A 764 20.49 -45.71 -5.27
C LYS A 764 21.97 -45.36 -5.20
N MET A 765 22.71 -45.61 -6.28
CA MET A 765 24.15 -45.28 -6.33
C MET A 765 24.36 -43.77 -6.19
N LEU A 766 23.55 -42.94 -6.87
CA LEU A 766 23.64 -41.49 -6.80
C LEU A 766 23.21 -40.96 -5.43
N VAL A 767 22.18 -41.56 -4.81
CA VAL A 767 21.75 -41.22 -3.46
C VAL A 767 22.82 -41.55 -2.45
N ASP A 768 23.40 -42.74 -2.52
CA ASP A 768 24.48 -43.18 -1.63
C ASP A 768 25.69 -42.21 -1.72
N ASP A 769 26.11 -41.81 -2.93
CA ASP A 769 27.20 -40.84 -3.13
C ASP A 769 26.84 -39.46 -2.57
N ALA A 770 25.60 -39.00 -2.76
CA ALA A 770 25.14 -37.71 -2.23
C ALA A 770 25.15 -37.71 -0.70
N LEU A 771 24.67 -38.78 -0.07
CA LEU A 771 24.65 -38.92 1.38
C LEU A 771 26.08 -39.05 1.96
N GLU A 772 27.00 -39.70 1.25
CA GLU A 772 28.42 -39.75 1.64
C GLU A 772 29.03 -38.34 1.62
N ILE A 773 28.81 -37.57 0.56
CA ILE A 773 29.29 -36.19 0.44
C ILE A 773 28.68 -35.31 1.56
N TYR A 774 27.40 -35.47 1.84
CA TYR A 774 26.71 -34.72 2.86
C TYR A 774 27.31 -35.02 4.25
N LYS A 775 27.55 -36.30 4.55
CA LYS A 775 28.19 -36.74 5.79
C LYS A 775 29.62 -36.22 5.93
N GLU A 776 30.40 -36.26 4.86
CA GLU A 776 31.75 -35.65 4.83
C GLU A 776 31.67 -34.16 5.20
N ASN A 777 30.65 -33.43 4.67
CA ASN A 777 30.45 -32.02 4.94
C ASN A 777 30.09 -31.77 6.41
N GLU A 778 29.31 -32.67 7.06
CA GLU A 778 28.99 -32.60 8.47
C GLU A 778 30.22 -32.80 9.37
N GLU A 779 31.18 -33.60 8.93
CA GLU A 779 32.47 -33.81 9.64
C GLU A 779 33.44 -32.63 9.50
N LEU A 780 33.31 -31.81 8.43
CA LEU A 780 34.19 -30.66 8.15
C LEU A 780 33.87 -29.44 8.98
N LEU A 781 32.61 -29.20 9.32
CA LEU A 781 32.12 -27.99 10.00
C LEU A 781 31.35 -28.35 11.27
N PRO A 782 31.28 -27.46 12.27
CA PRO A 782 30.45 -27.68 13.46
C PRO A 782 28.98 -27.91 13.09
N GLU A 783 28.28 -28.79 13.77
CA GLU A 783 26.88 -29.13 13.53
C GLU A 783 25.98 -27.92 13.51
N GLU A 784 26.13 -27.00 14.46
CA GLU A 784 25.37 -25.73 14.48
C GLU A 784 25.53 -24.93 13.19
N THR A 785 26.74 -24.92 12.59
CA THR A 785 27.02 -24.23 11.33
C THR A 785 26.32 -24.90 10.16
N ILE A 786 26.30 -26.22 10.12
CA ILE A 786 25.58 -26.97 9.06
C ILE A 786 24.08 -26.73 9.15
N ARG A 787 23.48 -26.81 10.36
CA ARG A 787 22.05 -26.55 10.55
C ARG A 787 21.67 -25.11 10.18
N GLU A 788 22.53 -24.15 10.50
CA GLU A 788 22.34 -22.75 10.05
C GLU A 788 22.46 -22.59 8.54
N MET A 789 23.39 -23.32 7.89
CA MET A 789 23.52 -23.34 6.42
C MET A 789 22.29 -23.93 5.75
N GLU A 790 21.76 -25.05 6.24
CA GLU A 790 20.50 -25.65 5.76
C GLU A 790 19.38 -24.61 5.76
N ARG A 791 19.21 -23.93 6.88
CA ARG A 791 18.18 -22.91 7.06
C ARG A 791 18.37 -21.72 6.12
N VAL A 792 19.57 -21.16 6.08
CA VAL A 792 19.85 -19.94 5.29
C VAL A 792 19.78 -20.21 3.79
N TYR A 793 20.34 -21.32 3.31
CA TYR A 793 20.31 -21.65 1.89
C TYR A 793 18.90 -21.99 1.42
N LEU A 794 18.14 -22.76 2.20
CA LEU A 794 16.75 -23.05 1.87
C LEU A 794 15.93 -21.75 1.78
N LEU A 795 16.02 -20.86 2.79
CA LEU A 795 15.32 -19.59 2.78
C LEU A 795 15.73 -18.70 1.59
N LYS A 796 17.03 -18.62 1.30
CA LYS A 796 17.55 -17.82 0.17
C LYS A 796 17.04 -18.35 -1.18
N ASN A 797 17.03 -19.64 -1.38
CA ASN A 797 16.54 -20.25 -2.62
C ASN A 797 15.02 -20.06 -2.75
N VAL A 798 14.26 -20.27 -1.65
CA VAL A 798 12.83 -19.98 -1.62
C VAL A 798 12.56 -18.53 -2.01
N ASP A 799 13.26 -17.56 -1.40
CA ASP A 799 13.06 -16.14 -1.68
C ASP A 799 13.41 -15.81 -3.15
N THR A 800 14.51 -16.35 -3.69
CA THR A 800 14.92 -16.07 -5.07
C THR A 800 13.93 -16.63 -6.07
N HIS A 801 13.58 -17.90 -5.99
CA HIS A 801 12.65 -18.53 -6.92
C HIS A 801 11.22 -18.02 -6.78
N TRP A 802 10.78 -17.68 -5.56
CA TRP A 802 9.49 -17.06 -5.33
C TRP A 802 9.36 -15.67 -5.98
N MET A 803 10.41 -14.85 -5.91
CA MET A 803 10.43 -13.55 -6.60
C MET A 803 10.37 -13.72 -8.13
N ASP A 804 11.09 -14.68 -8.68
CA ASP A 804 11.05 -14.98 -10.12
C ASP A 804 9.67 -15.53 -10.53
N HIS A 805 9.08 -16.37 -9.69
CA HIS A 805 7.74 -16.91 -9.92
C HIS A 805 6.65 -15.83 -9.93
N ILE A 806 6.70 -14.86 -9.01
CA ILE A 806 5.77 -13.71 -9.02
C ILE A 806 5.84 -12.99 -10.36
N ASP A 807 7.04 -12.73 -10.87
CA ASP A 807 7.24 -12.04 -12.14
C ASP A 807 6.72 -12.86 -13.33
N ASN A 808 7.01 -14.16 -13.36
CA ASN A 808 6.51 -15.08 -14.38
C ASN A 808 4.97 -15.18 -14.37
N MET A 809 4.35 -15.22 -13.20
CA MET A 809 2.89 -15.24 -13.06
C MET A 809 2.24 -13.92 -13.52
N ASP A 810 2.90 -12.77 -13.31
CA ASP A 810 2.43 -11.49 -13.85
C ASP A 810 2.53 -11.46 -15.38
N GLN A 811 3.58 -12.03 -15.96
CA GLN A 811 3.71 -12.18 -17.42
C GLN A 811 2.64 -13.13 -17.98
N LEU A 812 2.40 -14.27 -17.34
CA LEU A 812 1.35 -15.22 -17.72
C LEU A 812 -0.02 -14.53 -17.73
N LYS A 813 -0.35 -13.75 -16.70
CA LYS A 813 -1.61 -13.01 -16.57
C LYS A 813 -1.86 -12.07 -17.74
N ASN A 814 -0.82 -11.43 -18.26
CA ASN A 814 -0.93 -10.52 -19.41
C ASN A 814 -1.23 -11.27 -20.71
N GLY A 815 -0.65 -12.47 -20.89
CA GLY A 815 -0.85 -13.29 -22.09
C GLY A 815 -2.15 -14.11 -22.09
N ILE A 816 -2.56 -14.62 -20.92
CA ILE A 816 -3.64 -15.61 -20.79
C ILE A 816 -5.02 -15.08 -21.24
N ARG A 817 -5.23 -13.75 -21.15
CA ARG A 817 -6.50 -13.11 -21.56
C ARG A 817 -6.84 -13.32 -23.04
N LEU A 818 -5.84 -13.53 -23.88
CA LEU A 818 -6.03 -13.80 -25.30
C LEU A 818 -6.72 -15.15 -25.55
N ARG A 819 -6.64 -16.10 -24.60
CA ARG A 819 -7.30 -17.40 -24.73
C ARG A 819 -8.83 -17.35 -24.64
N SER A 820 -9.39 -16.24 -24.17
CA SER A 820 -10.84 -16.02 -24.20
C SER A 820 -11.42 -16.06 -25.62
N TYR A 821 -10.64 -15.70 -26.64
CA TYR A 821 -11.03 -15.85 -28.04
C TYR A 821 -11.21 -17.32 -28.45
N GLY A 822 -10.53 -18.26 -27.78
CA GLY A 822 -10.69 -19.71 -27.94
C GLY A 822 -11.84 -20.33 -27.11
N GLN A 823 -12.68 -19.52 -26.48
CA GLN A 823 -13.77 -19.94 -25.58
C GLN A 823 -13.29 -20.64 -24.30
N HIS A 824 -12.02 -20.47 -23.92
CA HIS A 824 -11.49 -20.91 -22.63
C HIS A 824 -11.69 -19.82 -21.59
N ASP A 825 -11.98 -20.22 -20.34
CA ASP A 825 -12.02 -19.28 -19.23
C ASP A 825 -10.58 -18.91 -18.81
N PRO A 826 -10.16 -17.63 -18.99
CA PRO A 826 -8.80 -17.22 -18.70
C PRO A 826 -8.35 -17.46 -17.25
N VAL A 827 -9.27 -17.42 -16.29
CA VAL A 827 -8.96 -17.66 -14.86
C VAL A 827 -8.68 -19.14 -14.62
N VAL A 828 -9.41 -20.04 -15.29
CA VAL A 828 -9.17 -21.47 -15.18
C VAL A 828 -7.84 -21.83 -15.79
N GLU A 829 -7.54 -21.33 -17.01
CA GLU A 829 -6.24 -21.55 -17.68
C GLU A 829 -5.08 -21.00 -16.83
N TYR A 830 -5.23 -19.78 -16.30
CA TYR A 830 -4.24 -19.18 -15.39
C TYR A 830 -3.97 -20.04 -14.17
N ARG A 831 -5.01 -20.68 -13.62
CA ARG A 831 -4.87 -21.59 -12.48
C ARG A 831 -4.09 -22.84 -12.84
N VAL A 832 -4.38 -23.45 -14.01
CA VAL A 832 -3.72 -24.69 -14.45
C VAL A 832 -2.25 -24.43 -14.74
N GLU A 833 -1.94 -23.46 -15.62
CA GLU A 833 -0.55 -23.13 -15.95
C GLU A 833 0.23 -22.60 -14.75
N GLY A 834 -0.43 -21.76 -13.92
CA GLY A 834 0.20 -21.25 -12.70
C GLY A 834 0.48 -22.36 -11.66
N PHE A 835 -0.25 -23.47 -11.68
CA PHE A 835 0.04 -24.63 -10.85
C PHE A 835 1.27 -25.38 -11.37
N ASP A 836 1.35 -25.63 -12.67
CA ASP A 836 2.49 -26.27 -13.30
C ASP A 836 3.79 -25.47 -13.06
N MET A 837 3.73 -24.13 -13.26
CA MET A 837 4.86 -23.23 -12.98
C MET A 837 5.26 -23.22 -11.50
N PHE A 838 4.29 -23.39 -10.59
CA PHE A 838 4.56 -23.45 -9.15
C PHE A 838 5.28 -24.77 -8.78
N ASP A 839 4.87 -25.88 -9.37
CA ASP A 839 5.53 -27.17 -9.16
C ASP A 839 6.97 -27.15 -9.69
N GLU A 840 7.19 -26.58 -10.89
CA GLU A 840 8.55 -26.37 -11.45
C GLU A 840 9.42 -25.49 -10.52
N MET A 841 8.84 -24.46 -9.93
CA MET A 841 9.53 -23.61 -8.95
C MET A 841 9.94 -24.41 -7.71
N ILE A 842 9.04 -25.25 -7.16
CA ILE A 842 9.34 -26.08 -6.00
C ILE A 842 10.46 -27.08 -6.31
N GLU A 843 10.46 -27.66 -7.50
CA GLU A 843 11.56 -28.54 -7.95
C GLU A 843 12.88 -27.78 -8.03
N SER A 844 12.87 -26.57 -8.60
CA SER A 844 14.07 -25.72 -8.69
C SER A 844 14.63 -25.33 -7.32
N ILE A 845 13.75 -24.98 -6.36
CA ILE A 845 14.15 -24.69 -4.96
C ILE A 845 14.84 -25.91 -4.35
N ARG A 846 14.27 -27.11 -4.56
CA ARG A 846 14.82 -28.38 -4.03
C ARG A 846 16.20 -28.65 -4.63
N GLU A 847 16.32 -28.58 -5.95
CA GLU A 847 17.55 -28.82 -6.68
C GLU A 847 18.67 -27.86 -6.25
N ASP A 848 18.42 -26.55 -6.24
CA ASP A 848 19.42 -25.56 -5.86
C ASP A 848 19.83 -25.68 -4.39
N THR A 849 18.89 -26.05 -3.51
CA THR A 849 19.20 -26.27 -2.09
C THR A 849 20.13 -27.47 -1.92
N VAL A 850 19.83 -28.58 -2.60
CA VAL A 850 20.69 -29.78 -2.59
C VAL A 850 22.08 -29.46 -3.15
N LYS A 851 22.17 -28.81 -4.31
CA LYS A 851 23.45 -28.38 -4.90
C LYS A 851 24.27 -27.52 -3.94
N MET A 852 23.62 -26.53 -3.30
CA MET A 852 24.30 -25.64 -2.33
C MET A 852 24.80 -26.42 -1.12
N MET A 853 24.00 -27.34 -0.57
CA MET A 853 24.37 -28.11 0.61
C MET A 853 25.49 -29.13 0.33
N LEU A 854 25.60 -29.66 -0.89
CA LEU A 854 26.71 -30.56 -1.26
C LEU A 854 28.02 -29.82 -1.58
N ILE A 855 27.96 -28.59 -2.11
CA ILE A 855 29.15 -27.84 -2.57
C ILE A 855 29.67 -26.85 -1.51
N MET A 856 28.79 -26.07 -0.88
CA MET A 856 29.19 -24.89 -0.13
C MET A 856 29.90 -25.18 1.20
N PRO A 857 29.55 -26.22 2.00
CA PRO A 857 30.24 -26.48 3.25
C PRO A 857 31.75 -26.67 3.06
N LYS A 858 32.15 -27.44 2.05
CA LYS A 858 33.56 -27.67 1.70
C LYS A 858 34.26 -26.37 1.29
N ARG A 859 33.61 -25.55 0.47
CA ARG A 859 34.15 -24.22 0.04
C ARG A 859 34.33 -23.28 1.23
N ILE A 860 33.39 -23.24 2.14
CA ILE A 860 33.47 -22.40 3.34
C ILE A 860 34.62 -22.88 4.23
N TYR A 861 34.74 -24.17 4.46
CA TYR A 861 35.86 -24.76 5.20
C TYR A 861 37.21 -24.36 4.59
N GLU A 862 37.37 -24.45 3.28
CA GLU A 862 38.59 -24.06 2.57
C GLU A 862 38.89 -22.53 2.72
N ILE A 863 37.87 -21.71 2.65
CA ILE A 863 37.99 -20.24 2.86
C ILE A 863 38.40 -19.94 4.31
N GLN A 864 37.76 -20.59 5.30
CA GLN A 864 38.13 -20.44 6.71
C GLN A 864 39.57 -20.86 6.95
N LYS A 865 39.96 -22.01 6.47
CA LYS A 865 41.35 -22.53 6.55
C LYS A 865 42.36 -21.56 5.93
N ARG A 866 42.03 -20.94 4.78
CA ARG A 866 42.86 -19.87 4.19
C ARG A 866 42.94 -18.61 5.07
N GLN A 867 41.82 -18.17 5.61
CA GLN A 867 41.77 -17.00 6.50
C GLN A 867 42.57 -17.24 7.77
N ASP A 868 42.45 -18.43 8.37
CA ASP A 868 43.21 -18.82 9.58
C ASP A 868 44.69 -18.88 9.28
N ALA A 869 45.09 -19.42 8.14
CA ALA A 869 46.50 -19.43 7.71
C ALA A 869 47.05 -18.03 7.53
N ILE A 870 46.28 -17.13 6.93
CA ILE A 870 46.65 -15.69 6.77
C ILE A 870 46.73 -15.00 8.13
N ALA A 871 45.79 -15.24 9.04
CA ALA A 871 45.79 -14.70 10.39
C ALA A 871 46.95 -15.23 11.22
N ALA A 872 47.26 -16.52 11.11
CA ALA A 872 48.43 -17.11 11.75
C ALA A 872 49.74 -16.55 11.23
N ALA A 873 49.85 -16.36 9.90
CA ALA A 873 51.03 -15.69 9.29
C ALA A 873 51.16 -14.25 9.74
N LYS A 874 50.06 -13.46 9.83
CA LYS A 874 50.06 -12.11 10.39
C LYS A 874 50.49 -12.08 11.87
N ARG A 875 49.98 -13.00 12.69
CA ARG A 875 50.37 -13.10 14.09
C ARG A 875 51.86 -13.49 14.24
N ALA A 876 52.35 -14.39 13.41
CA ALA A 876 53.78 -14.79 13.38
C ALA A 876 54.67 -13.63 12.96
N ALA A 877 54.27 -12.86 11.94
CA ALA A 877 55.02 -11.66 11.49
C ALA A 877 54.99 -10.57 12.57
N GLN A 878 53.88 -10.34 13.26
CA GLN A 878 53.79 -9.41 14.38
C GLN A 878 54.67 -9.83 15.57
N ARG A 879 54.71 -11.14 15.91
CA ARG A 879 55.59 -11.68 16.94
C ARG A 879 57.07 -11.55 16.56
N ALA A 880 57.40 -11.78 15.30
CA ALA A 880 58.77 -11.58 14.80
C ALA A 880 59.18 -10.12 14.81
N ALA A 881 58.26 -9.21 14.44
CA ALA A 881 58.52 -7.77 14.51
C ALA A 881 58.64 -7.28 15.96
N ALA A 882 57.83 -7.77 16.89
CA ALA A 882 57.93 -7.45 18.32
C ALA A 882 59.22 -8.02 18.93
N ALA A 883 59.63 -9.22 18.55
CA ALA A 883 60.91 -9.81 18.98
C ALA A 883 62.12 -9.09 18.39
N ALA A 884 62.03 -8.60 17.15
CA ALA A 884 63.07 -7.75 16.56
C ALA A 884 63.16 -6.36 17.22
N GLN A 885 62.03 -5.80 17.65
CA GLN A 885 61.94 -4.55 18.39
C GLN A 885 62.50 -4.66 19.83
N SER A 886 62.23 -5.75 20.54
CA SER A 886 62.80 -6.04 21.86
C SER A 886 64.30 -6.36 21.82
N ALA A 887 64.80 -6.92 20.70
CA ALA A 887 66.22 -7.11 20.46
C ALA A 887 66.99 -5.80 20.02
N ALA A 888 66.24 -4.87 19.45
CA ALA A 888 66.78 -3.55 19.07
C ALA A 888 66.86 -2.54 20.23
N ASP A 889 66.06 -2.74 21.29
CA ASP A 889 66.09 -1.94 22.54
C ASP A 889 67.24 -2.32 23.45
N ASP A 890 67.92 -3.49 23.20
CA ASP A 890 69.05 -3.96 23.99
C ASP A 890 70.44 -3.65 23.35
N GLU A 891 70.51 -3.24 22.08
CA GLU A 891 71.72 -2.76 21.39
C GLU A 891 71.43 -1.45 20.63
N GLY A 892 72.02 -0.35 21.18
CA GLY A 892 71.96 0.95 20.52
C GLY A 892 72.63 0.94 19.15
N THR A 893 71.90 1.47 18.17
CA THR A 893 72.36 1.82 16.81
C THR A 893 72.69 0.65 15.87
N VAL A 894 71.70 0.19 15.07
CA VAL A 894 71.97 -0.49 13.79
C VAL A 894 71.02 0.05 12.70
N GLU A 895 71.60 0.42 11.56
CA GLU A 895 70.92 0.83 10.34
C GLU A 895 69.87 -0.22 9.87
N GLN A 896 68.67 0.29 9.51
CA GLN A 896 67.61 -0.55 8.93
C GLN A 896 68.08 -1.27 7.68
N SER A 897 68.10 -2.61 7.69
CA SER A 897 68.44 -3.43 6.56
C SER A 897 67.42 -3.33 5.43
N ASP A 898 67.90 -3.31 4.15
CA ASP A 898 67.06 -3.23 2.93
C ASP A 898 66.00 -4.32 2.80
N ALA A 899 66.09 -5.43 3.54
CA ALA A 899 65.12 -6.48 3.60
C ALA A 899 63.77 -6.05 4.23
N VAL A 900 63.81 -5.14 5.24
CA VAL A 900 62.60 -4.62 5.89
C VAL A 900 61.88 -3.61 4.95
N LYS A 901 62.64 -2.86 4.18
CA LYS A 901 62.08 -1.93 3.16
C LYS A 901 61.45 -2.68 2.00
N GLN A 902 61.98 -3.84 1.59
CA GLN A 902 61.39 -4.68 0.56
C GLN A 902 60.17 -5.44 1.03
N ALA A 903 60.06 -5.84 2.31
CA ALA A 903 58.85 -6.45 2.88
C ALA A 903 57.69 -5.44 2.98
N LEU A 904 57.95 -4.21 3.41
CA LEU A 904 56.98 -3.11 3.44
C LEU A 904 56.51 -2.69 2.04
N HIS A 905 57.38 -2.75 1.05
CA HIS A 905 57.03 -2.43 -0.34
C HIS A 905 56.20 -3.53 -0.99
N ARG A 906 56.44 -4.83 -0.63
CA ARG A 906 55.55 -5.96 -1.04
C ARG A 906 54.17 -5.90 -0.40
N GLU A 907 54.00 -5.40 0.80
CA GLU A 907 52.70 -5.22 1.46
C GLU A 907 51.86 -4.13 0.80
N GLN A 908 52.48 -3.11 0.18
CA GLN A 908 51.74 -2.08 -0.57
C GLN A 908 51.32 -2.52 -1.99
N VAL A 909 51.93 -3.55 -2.56
CA VAL A 909 51.63 -4.06 -3.91
C VAL A 909 50.68 -5.25 -3.90
N ALA A 910 50.55 -5.97 -2.76
CA ALA A 910 49.66 -7.12 -2.60
C ALA A 910 48.40 -6.77 -1.82
N ARG A 911 47.62 -5.74 -2.23
CA ARG A 911 46.23 -5.65 -1.85
C ARG A 911 45.43 -6.49 -2.84
N PRO A 912 44.74 -7.54 -2.40
CA PRO A 912 43.76 -8.21 -3.26
C PRO A 912 42.71 -7.20 -3.65
N VAL A 913 42.41 -7.08 -4.91
CA VAL A 913 41.16 -6.49 -5.39
C VAL A 913 40.07 -7.47 -4.92
N GLU A 914 39.35 -7.09 -3.90
CA GLU A 914 38.11 -7.78 -3.52
C GLU A 914 37.11 -7.56 -4.66
N THR A 915 37.06 -8.53 -5.56
CA THR A 915 35.87 -8.73 -6.38
C THR A 915 34.84 -9.41 -5.50
N SER A 916 33.97 -8.61 -4.87
CA SER A 916 32.76 -9.11 -4.25
C SER A 916 31.80 -9.57 -5.35
N ALA A 917 31.65 -10.87 -5.49
CA ALA A 917 30.52 -11.46 -6.17
C ALA A 917 29.35 -11.48 -5.17
N ASP A 918 28.84 -10.31 -4.82
CA ASP A 918 27.47 -10.15 -4.28
C ASP A 918 27.17 -8.64 -4.18
N GLY A 919 26.19 -8.22 -4.97
CA GLY A 919 25.76 -6.82 -5.04
C GLY A 919 24.82 -6.43 -3.90
N THR A 920 25.28 -6.47 -2.65
CA THR A 920 24.55 -5.84 -1.54
C THR A 920 25.54 -5.09 -0.66
N ASP A 921 25.81 -3.82 -0.99
CA ASP A 921 26.51 -2.90 -0.12
C ASP A 921 25.51 -1.90 0.48
N THR A 922 24.97 -2.25 1.63
CA THR A 922 24.34 -1.30 2.55
C THR A 922 25.18 -1.22 3.82
N ALA A 923 26.34 -0.56 3.71
CA ALA A 923 27.05 -0.09 4.88
C ALA A 923 27.17 1.43 4.79
N ASN A 924 26.48 2.11 5.67
CA ASN A 924 26.65 3.53 5.97
C ASN A 924 28.11 3.83 6.27
N LYS A 925 28.88 4.21 5.24
CA LYS A 925 30.17 4.88 5.43
C LYS A 925 29.91 6.37 5.54
N THR A 926 30.04 6.89 6.74
CA THR A 926 30.19 8.34 7.00
C THR A 926 31.31 8.85 6.11
N ILE A 927 30.94 9.52 5.01
CA ILE A 927 31.89 10.19 4.12
C ILE A 927 32.47 11.37 4.92
N ARG A 928 33.70 11.24 5.44
CA ARG A 928 34.47 12.38 5.85
C ARG A 928 34.72 13.22 4.60
N LYS A 929 34.03 14.36 4.48
CA LYS A 929 34.28 15.37 3.45
C LYS A 929 35.77 15.74 3.48
N GLY A 930 36.53 15.24 2.53
CA GLY A 930 37.88 15.72 2.25
C GLY A 930 37.82 17.22 1.94
N LYS A 931 38.81 17.99 2.43
CA LYS A 931 38.93 19.41 2.14
C LYS A 931 38.81 19.64 0.64
N LYS A 932 37.83 20.41 0.20
CA LYS A 932 37.71 20.83 -1.22
C LYS A 932 38.97 21.58 -1.59
N ILE A 933 39.71 21.08 -2.57
CA ILE A 933 40.89 21.72 -3.12
C ILE A 933 40.42 22.93 -3.94
N GLY A 934 40.92 24.13 -3.56
CA GLY A 934 40.57 25.36 -4.26
C GLY A 934 41.26 25.45 -5.61
N ARG A 935 40.66 26.12 -6.60
CA ARG A 935 41.23 26.29 -7.95
C ARG A 935 42.67 26.85 -7.97
N ASN A 936 43.10 27.60 -6.93
CA ASN A 936 44.40 28.21 -6.80
C ASN A 936 45.39 27.43 -5.91
N ASP A 937 44.97 26.34 -5.27
CA ASP A 937 45.80 25.51 -4.40
C ASP A 937 46.82 24.70 -5.21
N PRO A 938 47.93 24.27 -4.61
CA PRO A 938 48.91 23.39 -5.25
C PRO A 938 48.23 22.08 -5.68
N CYS A 939 48.55 21.62 -6.89
CA CYS A 939 47.93 20.40 -7.40
C CYS A 939 48.42 19.16 -6.60
N PRO A 940 47.52 18.26 -6.16
CA PRO A 940 47.90 17.10 -5.36
C PRO A 940 48.74 16.05 -6.14
N CYS A 941 48.88 16.21 -7.47
CA CYS A 941 49.72 15.34 -8.28
C CYS A 941 51.23 15.59 -8.12
N GLY A 942 51.67 16.56 -7.27
CA GLY A 942 53.08 16.85 -7.02
C GLY A 942 53.78 17.66 -8.13
N SER A 943 53.06 18.18 -9.12
CA SER A 943 53.64 18.94 -10.26
C SER A 943 54.08 20.37 -9.92
N GLY A 944 53.85 20.85 -8.72
CA GLY A 944 54.14 22.23 -8.29
C GLY A 944 53.26 23.31 -8.94
N LYS A 945 52.32 22.95 -9.82
CA LYS A 945 51.40 23.88 -10.48
C LYS A 945 50.08 24.02 -9.70
N LYS A 946 49.43 25.20 -9.86
CA LYS A 946 48.08 25.40 -9.29
C LYS A 946 47.08 24.41 -9.89
N TYR A 947 46.12 23.92 -9.10
CA TYR A 947 45.13 22.89 -9.48
C TYR A 947 44.42 23.20 -10.82
N LYS A 948 43.98 24.46 -11.03
CA LYS A 948 43.37 24.93 -12.29
C LYS A 948 44.29 24.91 -13.53
N LYS A 949 45.60 24.77 -13.34
CA LYS A 949 46.60 24.71 -14.43
C LYS A 949 47.22 23.31 -14.58
N CYS A 950 46.67 22.32 -13.89
CA CYS A 950 47.11 20.93 -13.91
C CYS A 950 45.90 19.98 -13.96
N CYS A 951 45.64 19.15 -12.95
CA CYS A 951 44.56 18.15 -12.96
C CYS A 951 43.14 18.74 -12.90
N GLY A 952 42.95 20.00 -12.56
CA GLY A 952 41.66 20.71 -12.61
C GLY A 952 41.55 21.69 -13.79
N ARG A 953 42.20 21.40 -14.95
CA ARG A 953 42.17 22.27 -16.13
C ARG A 953 40.83 22.16 -16.89
N ASP A 954 40.22 20.98 -16.85
CA ASP A 954 39.03 20.67 -17.62
C ASP A 954 37.78 20.57 -16.71
N LEU A 955 37.90 21.03 -15.45
CA LEU A 955 36.82 21.25 -14.45
C LEU A 955 36.66 22.77 -14.26
#